data_39fb71e1c3a6efc48ac9a3a644c8ba99
#
_entry.id   39fb71e1c3a6efc48ac9a3a644c8ba99
#
_cell.length_a   1.000
_cell.length_b   1.000
_cell.length_c   1.000
_cell.angle_alpha   90.00
_cell.angle_beta   90.00
_cell.angle_gamma   90.00
#
_symmetry.space_group_name_H-M   'P 1'
#
loop_
_entity.id
_entity.type
_entity.pdbx_description
1 polymer ?
#
loop_
_entity_poly.entity_id
_entity_poly.type
_entity_poly.pdbx_seq_one_letter_code
_entity_poly.pdbx_strand_id
1 'polypeptide(L)'
;MAGQSDTPRRMIPWLYDMVLWLFTWALDLFFREIYPRGAWRIPEKGPVLIVAAPHANQFVDSAILMHLLKSQAKRRVSFLIAQKSMNEPYIGTLASFMGALPVVRSMDLAKPGKGMISLANPDIDPTLVTGIDTDFTQPEYMPGGQITIKGPDGPQTASIEEILGPTSLRLKKAFASPPINEKSGQGATFKIAPHVDQSQMFDAVYKELHQGGCIGIFPEGGSHDRSNLLPLKAGAALMSLGALAQDPNCGLSIVPCGMNYFHAHKFRSRGVIEFGRPIHVHPDQVEAFKAGGNSKRNAVGSLLETIYEGLEAVTQISPDHETLILVQSTRKLYNPISKKIPLPLVIEFNRRLLKGYEKYHDDPRIQGLRKAVKDYNRRLESLGIKDHQVEWGNVEEKPWWLTFITLIYRLCKLVILSVGVLPGVLLFWPVFVTTKVISEKKRRKALAASVVKLQGRDVVGTWKILVAMGLAPTLYAYYTIIVTFWLRYNRLDGYYTHAVPWWTVARTYVPDFVPLWAFAVGFFVQMIFVSFAALRFGEIGMDIIKSLMPLLVALDPLASSSLADLRNHREALSEQVTQTINDLRFGILPDVDAEIPTDPYKADAYQSFLKSMPPSEATSRDRSRSRSTGPGAAPLLQGLSTINSEGDLEEIDRKIHTIRNRGRRSNTLSGFETGESILKYKPRSRENSDAKKMK
;
A
#
# COMPACT_ATOMS: atom_id res chain seq x y z
N MET A 1 -38.52 6.90 -11.59
CA MET A 1 -38.51 5.47 -11.27
C MET A 1 -37.13 5.13 -10.68
N ALA A 2 -37.01 5.18 -9.39
CA ALA A 2 -35.85 4.80 -8.65
C ALA A 2 -36.33 3.91 -7.48
N GLY A 3 -36.63 2.69 -7.82
CA GLY A 3 -37.13 1.70 -6.88
C GLY A 3 -36.48 0.35 -7.18
N GLN A 4 -35.23 0.21 -6.77
CA GLN A 4 -34.69 -1.10 -6.45
C GLN A 4 -33.95 -0.94 -5.13
N SER A 5 -34.65 -1.26 -4.04
CA SER A 5 -34.10 -1.59 -2.75
C SER A 5 -33.30 -2.89 -2.90
N ASP A 6 -32.09 -2.80 -3.45
CA ASP A 6 -31.14 -3.89 -3.37
C ASP A 6 -30.69 -3.99 -1.90
N THR A 7 -31.42 -4.79 -1.12
CA THR A 7 -30.90 -5.29 0.14
C THR A 7 -29.51 -5.84 -0.11
N PRO A 8 -28.48 -5.43 0.69
CA PRO A 8 -27.11 -5.90 0.46
C PRO A 8 -27.12 -7.42 0.43
N ARG A 9 -26.63 -7.99 -0.68
CA ARG A 9 -26.56 -9.45 -0.84
C ARG A 9 -25.68 -10.01 0.26
N ARG A 10 -26.15 -11.06 0.91
CA ARG A 10 -25.38 -11.75 1.95
C ARG A 10 -24.09 -12.28 1.35
N MET A 11 -22.95 -12.02 2.00
CA MET A 11 -21.64 -12.59 1.62
C MET A 11 -21.75 -14.08 1.38
N ILE A 12 -21.20 -14.56 0.24
CA ILE A 12 -21.12 -15.98 -0.09
C ILE A 12 -19.72 -16.49 0.25
N PRO A 13 -19.54 -17.24 1.35
CA PRO A 13 -18.21 -17.53 1.91
C PRO A 13 -17.24 -18.22 0.93
N TRP A 14 -17.70 -19.22 0.18
CA TRP A 14 -16.83 -19.94 -0.75
C TRP A 14 -16.42 -19.07 -1.94
N LEU A 15 -17.33 -18.21 -2.42
CA LEU A 15 -17.06 -17.31 -3.53
C LEU A 15 -16.12 -16.18 -3.09
N TYR A 16 -16.33 -15.64 -1.87
CA TYR A 16 -15.39 -14.71 -1.23
C TYR A 16 -13.97 -15.30 -1.20
N ASP A 17 -13.85 -16.54 -0.75
CA ASP A 17 -12.56 -17.22 -0.62
C ASP A 17 -11.90 -17.47 -1.98
N MET A 18 -12.66 -17.88 -2.98
CA MET A 18 -12.18 -18.09 -4.35
C MET A 18 -11.69 -16.79 -4.99
N VAL A 19 -12.50 -15.73 -4.90
CA VAL A 19 -12.14 -14.42 -5.44
C VAL A 19 -10.90 -13.87 -4.72
N LEU A 20 -10.87 -13.98 -3.40
CA LEU A 20 -9.73 -13.53 -2.61
C LEU A 20 -8.45 -14.30 -2.96
N TRP A 21 -8.55 -15.63 -3.18
CA TRP A 21 -7.44 -16.45 -3.63
C TRP A 21 -6.87 -15.94 -4.96
N LEU A 22 -7.73 -15.63 -5.94
CA LEU A 22 -7.31 -15.08 -7.22
C LEU A 22 -6.63 -13.70 -7.05
N PHE A 23 -7.21 -12.82 -6.22
CA PHE A 23 -6.58 -11.53 -5.92
C PHE A 23 -5.24 -11.68 -5.19
N THR A 24 -5.11 -12.67 -4.31
CA THR A 24 -3.85 -12.95 -3.61
C THR A 24 -2.72 -13.24 -4.58
N TRP A 25 -2.97 -14.07 -5.60
CA TRP A 25 -1.99 -14.31 -6.67
C TRP A 25 -1.56 -13.02 -7.39
N ALA A 26 -2.52 -12.17 -7.71
CA ALA A 26 -2.23 -10.89 -8.36
C ALA A 26 -1.45 -9.93 -7.43
N LEU A 27 -1.77 -9.90 -6.14
CA LEU A 27 -1.07 -9.11 -5.13
C LEU A 27 0.37 -9.60 -4.93
N ASP A 28 0.60 -10.91 -4.82
CA ASP A 28 1.93 -11.51 -4.68
C ASP A 28 2.82 -11.26 -5.91
N LEU A 29 2.19 -11.19 -7.09
CA LEU A 29 2.89 -10.83 -8.30
C LEU A 29 3.24 -9.34 -8.34
N PHE A 30 2.32 -8.47 -7.92
CA PHE A 30 2.49 -7.02 -8.00
C PHE A 30 3.37 -6.46 -6.88
N PHE A 31 3.20 -6.94 -5.65
CA PHE A 31 4.01 -6.54 -4.51
C PHE A 31 5.13 -7.56 -4.27
N ARG A 32 6.31 -7.06 -3.93
CA ARG A 32 7.45 -7.93 -3.57
C ARG A 32 7.25 -8.52 -2.17
N GLU A 33 6.68 -7.72 -1.28
CA GLU A 33 6.48 -8.09 0.12
C GLU A 33 5.39 -7.21 0.74
N ILE A 34 4.42 -7.84 1.40
CA ILE A 34 3.44 -7.18 2.26
C ILE A 34 3.59 -7.80 3.64
N TYR A 35 4.03 -6.99 4.60
CA TYR A 35 4.28 -7.45 5.95
C TYR A 35 3.14 -7.04 6.90
N PRO A 36 2.42 -7.99 7.52
CA PRO A 36 1.47 -7.70 8.57
C PRO A 36 2.19 -7.48 9.91
N ARG A 37 2.00 -6.35 10.54
CA ARG A 37 2.51 -6.04 11.89
C ARG A 37 1.33 -5.88 12.84
N GLY A 38 1.42 -6.48 14.03
CA GLY A 38 0.37 -6.34 15.05
C GLY A 38 -0.93 -7.11 14.76
N ALA A 39 -0.94 -8.02 13.79
CA ALA A 39 -2.15 -8.75 13.41
C ALA A 39 -2.76 -9.61 14.54
N TRP A 40 -1.96 -10.02 15.53
CA TRP A 40 -2.42 -10.72 16.74
C TRP A 40 -3.31 -9.88 17.66
N ARG A 41 -3.36 -8.55 17.45
CA ARG A 41 -4.22 -7.64 18.21
C ARG A 41 -5.65 -7.65 17.71
N ILE A 42 -5.92 -8.22 16.55
CA ILE A 42 -7.25 -8.28 15.98
C ILE A 42 -8.07 -9.34 16.73
N PRO A 43 -9.22 -9.00 17.33
CA PRO A 43 -10.06 -9.98 17.98
C PRO A 43 -10.54 -11.05 17.00
N GLU A 44 -10.34 -12.33 17.34
CA GLU A 44 -10.79 -13.45 16.49
C GLU A 44 -12.32 -13.59 16.48
N LYS A 45 -12.99 -13.17 17.52
CA LYS A 45 -14.47 -13.26 17.70
C LYS A 45 -15.04 -11.90 18.13
N GLY A 46 -16.34 -11.74 17.95
CA GLY A 46 -17.05 -10.50 18.27
C GLY A 46 -17.02 -9.46 17.16
N PRO A 47 -17.78 -8.37 17.26
CA PRO A 47 -17.82 -7.31 16.26
C PRO A 47 -16.52 -6.52 16.21
N VAL A 48 -16.02 -6.30 15.00
CA VAL A 48 -14.80 -5.52 14.78
C VAL A 48 -15.02 -4.50 13.66
N LEU A 49 -14.67 -3.25 13.94
CA LEU A 49 -14.57 -2.20 12.94
C LEU A 49 -13.09 -1.92 12.67
N ILE A 50 -12.61 -2.30 11.48
CA ILE A 50 -11.26 -1.98 11.00
C ILE A 50 -11.30 -0.59 10.37
N VAL A 51 -10.56 0.34 10.93
CA VAL A 51 -10.44 1.71 10.42
C VAL A 51 -9.05 1.86 9.80
N ALA A 52 -8.98 1.90 8.47
CA ALA A 52 -7.71 1.86 7.74
C ALA A 52 -7.37 3.20 7.08
N ALA A 53 -6.11 3.64 7.20
CA ALA A 53 -5.57 4.83 6.56
C ALA A 53 -4.03 4.72 6.39
N PRO A 54 -3.41 5.49 5.46
CA PRO A 54 -4.03 6.23 4.38
C PRO A 54 -4.58 5.32 3.28
N HIS A 55 -5.61 5.80 2.55
CA HIS A 55 -6.19 5.06 1.42
C HIS A 55 -5.41 5.36 0.12
N ALA A 56 -4.36 4.57 -0.13
CA ALA A 56 -3.35 4.85 -1.15
C ALA A 56 -3.55 4.12 -2.49
N ASN A 57 -4.36 3.05 -2.56
CA ASN A 57 -4.53 2.19 -3.75
C ASN A 57 -5.95 1.69 -3.98
N GLN A 58 -6.96 2.51 -3.83
CA GLN A 58 -8.36 2.15 -4.11
C GLN A 58 -8.73 0.70 -3.71
N PHE A 59 -9.18 -0.14 -4.66
CA PHE A 59 -9.60 -1.52 -4.41
C PHE A 59 -8.50 -2.45 -3.92
N VAL A 60 -7.24 -2.14 -4.22
CA VAL A 60 -6.10 -2.96 -3.81
C VAL A 60 -5.90 -2.93 -2.31
N ASP A 61 -6.12 -1.78 -1.66
CA ASP A 61 -6.03 -1.67 -0.20
C ASP A 61 -7.04 -2.58 0.49
N SER A 62 -8.28 -2.58 0.01
CA SER A 62 -9.32 -3.49 0.52
C SER A 62 -8.94 -4.96 0.31
N ALA A 63 -8.42 -5.32 -0.88
CA ALA A 63 -8.02 -6.70 -1.17
C ALA A 63 -6.86 -7.18 -0.29
N ILE A 64 -5.87 -6.30 -0.02
CA ILE A 64 -4.77 -6.59 0.92
C ILE A 64 -5.31 -6.83 2.33
N LEU A 65 -6.19 -5.96 2.82
CA LEU A 65 -6.77 -6.11 4.15
C LEU A 65 -7.62 -7.37 4.26
N MET A 66 -8.44 -7.68 3.24
CA MET A 66 -9.21 -8.93 3.19
C MET A 66 -8.29 -10.15 3.30
N HIS A 67 -7.19 -10.16 2.53
CA HIS A 67 -6.20 -11.24 2.57
C HIS A 67 -5.55 -11.37 3.95
N LEU A 68 -5.09 -10.26 4.53
CA LEU A 68 -4.41 -10.29 5.82
C LEU A 68 -5.35 -10.65 6.97
N LEU A 69 -6.56 -10.11 7.01
CA LEU A 69 -7.55 -10.44 8.03
C LEU A 69 -7.96 -11.92 7.96
N LYS A 70 -8.11 -12.48 6.75
CA LYS A 70 -8.41 -13.89 6.60
C LYS A 70 -7.23 -14.79 6.97
N SER A 71 -6.02 -14.45 6.55
CA SER A 71 -4.83 -15.28 6.81
C SER A 71 -4.37 -15.22 8.26
N GLN A 72 -4.43 -14.04 8.89
CA GLN A 72 -3.88 -13.81 10.24
C GLN A 72 -4.93 -13.95 11.35
N ALA A 73 -6.12 -13.38 11.16
CA ALA A 73 -7.20 -13.37 12.16
C ALA A 73 -8.35 -14.33 11.82
N LYS A 74 -8.27 -15.08 10.71
CA LYS A 74 -9.31 -16.01 10.21
C LYS A 74 -10.68 -15.35 10.01
N ARG A 75 -10.71 -14.03 9.76
CA ARG A 75 -11.93 -13.25 9.60
C ARG A 75 -12.16 -12.83 8.15
N ARG A 76 -13.41 -12.88 7.70
CA ARG A 76 -13.87 -12.22 6.49
C ARG A 76 -14.34 -10.82 6.85
N VAL A 77 -14.01 -9.84 6.02
CA VAL A 77 -14.34 -8.43 6.25
C VAL A 77 -15.22 -7.91 5.12
N SER A 78 -16.29 -7.19 5.51
CA SER A 78 -17.17 -6.46 4.61
C SER A 78 -16.73 -5.01 4.54
N PHE A 79 -16.42 -4.49 3.33
CA PHE A 79 -16.01 -3.09 3.16
C PHE A 79 -17.18 -2.21 2.77
N LEU A 80 -17.16 -0.97 3.26
CA LEU A 80 -18.01 0.07 2.72
C LEU A 80 -17.45 0.58 1.39
N ILE A 81 -18.27 0.57 0.36
CA ILE A 81 -17.90 0.99 -0.99
C ILE A 81 -18.85 2.05 -1.52
N ALA A 82 -18.34 3.05 -2.25
CA ALA A 82 -19.19 4.06 -2.85
C ALA A 82 -20.18 3.44 -3.84
N GLN A 83 -21.47 3.84 -3.79
CA GLN A 83 -22.54 3.36 -4.68
C GLN A 83 -22.16 3.51 -6.16
N LYS A 84 -21.46 4.58 -6.50
CA LYS A 84 -20.93 4.77 -7.85
C LYS A 84 -20.01 3.63 -8.32
N SER A 85 -19.21 3.07 -7.42
CA SER A 85 -18.33 1.92 -7.71
C SER A 85 -19.13 0.62 -7.79
N MET A 86 -20.22 0.50 -7.01
CA MET A 86 -21.16 -0.64 -7.10
C MET A 86 -21.91 -0.66 -8.45
N ASN A 87 -22.13 0.48 -9.06
CA ASN A 87 -22.80 0.59 -10.35
C ASN A 87 -21.87 0.32 -11.55
N GLU A 88 -20.55 0.23 -11.31
CA GLU A 88 -19.60 -0.16 -12.37
C GLU A 88 -19.73 -1.67 -12.66
N PRO A 89 -19.91 -2.07 -13.93
CA PRO A 89 -20.01 -3.46 -14.31
C PRO A 89 -18.75 -4.22 -13.85
N TYR A 90 -18.88 -5.50 -13.49
CA TYR A 90 -17.85 -6.37 -12.94
C TYR A 90 -17.40 -6.00 -11.52
N ILE A 91 -17.09 -4.72 -11.23
CA ILE A 91 -16.63 -4.26 -9.90
C ILE A 91 -17.76 -4.39 -8.89
N GLY A 92 -18.95 -3.87 -9.23
CA GLY A 92 -20.11 -3.94 -8.34
C GLY A 92 -20.59 -5.35 -8.09
N THR A 93 -20.66 -6.18 -9.14
CA THR A 93 -21.01 -7.60 -9.01
C THR A 93 -20.03 -8.35 -8.10
N LEU A 94 -18.72 -8.15 -8.31
CA LEU A 94 -17.68 -8.76 -7.50
C LEU A 94 -17.75 -8.28 -6.04
N ALA A 95 -17.88 -6.94 -5.83
CA ALA A 95 -18.00 -6.36 -4.50
C ALA A 95 -19.22 -6.87 -3.75
N SER A 96 -20.38 -7.02 -4.43
CA SER A 96 -21.59 -7.53 -3.81
C SER A 96 -21.47 -8.99 -3.37
N PHE A 97 -20.78 -9.85 -4.13
CA PHE A 97 -20.47 -11.22 -3.71
C PHE A 97 -19.51 -11.29 -2.52
N MET A 98 -18.64 -10.31 -2.39
CA MET A 98 -17.73 -10.17 -1.25
C MET A 98 -18.38 -9.51 -0.02
N GLY A 99 -19.69 -9.24 -0.06
CA GLY A 99 -20.43 -8.66 1.07
C GLY A 99 -20.13 -7.18 1.28
N ALA A 100 -19.73 -6.45 0.25
CA ALA A 100 -19.50 -5.02 0.37
C ALA A 100 -20.82 -4.26 0.58
N LEU A 101 -20.78 -3.27 1.46
CA LEU A 101 -21.92 -2.44 1.82
C LEU A 101 -21.90 -1.12 1.01
N PRO A 102 -22.96 -0.81 0.24
CA PRO A 102 -23.00 0.40 -0.57
C PRO A 102 -23.19 1.66 0.29
N VAL A 103 -22.41 2.70 -0.02
CA VAL A 103 -22.54 4.03 0.59
C VAL A 103 -22.90 5.03 -0.48
N VAL A 104 -24.07 5.63 -0.39
CA VAL A 104 -24.49 6.73 -1.26
C VAL A 104 -23.88 8.02 -0.73
N ARG A 105 -23.13 8.72 -1.58
CA ARG A 105 -22.55 10.02 -1.23
C ARG A 105 -23.23 11.10 -2.05
N SER A 106 -23.67 12.18 -1.40
CA SER A 106 -24.35 13.31 -2.08
C SER A 106 -23.56 13.81 -3.29
N MET A 107 -22.24 13.93 -3.16
CA MET A 107 -21.36 14.39 -4.24
C MET A 107 -21.33 13.46 -5.48
N ASP A 108 -21.63 12.17 -5.33
CA ASP A 108 -21.70 11.23 -6.45
C ASP A 108 -22.99 11.39 -7.27
N LEU A 109 -24.01 11.99 -6.66
CA LEU A 109 -25.30 12.33 -7.28
C LEU A 109 -25.35 13.77 -7.79
N ALA A 110 -24.25 14.53 -7.64
CA ALA A 110 -24.21 15.93 -8.03
C ALA A 110 -24.46 16.12 -9.55
N LYS A 111 -25.42 16.97 -9.86
CA LYS A 111 -25.77 17.39 -11.23
C LYS A 111 -25.44 18.87 -11.44
N PRO A 112 -25.18 19.30 -12.67
CA PRO A 112 -25.09 20.72 -12.96
C PRO A 112 -26.44 21.40 -12.63
N GLY A 113 -26.38 22.47 -11.85
CA GLY A 113 -27.57 23.33 -11.63
C GLY A 113 -27.94 24.10 -12.89
N LYS A 114 -29.23 24.44 -13.03
CA LYS A 114 -29.69 25.32 -14.08
C LYS A 114 -29.47 26.77 -13.66
N GLY A 115 -29.03 27.61 -14.59
CA GLY A 115 -28.77 29.04 -14.32
C GLY A 115 -27.47 29.28 -13.54
N MET A 116 -27.40 30.37 -12.82
CA MET A 116 -26.26 30.82 -12.02
C MET A 116 -26.72 31.23 -10.62
N ILE A 117 -25.78 31.26 -9.68
CA ILE A 117 -26.03 31.74 -8.32
C ILE A 117 -25.10 32.90 -7.97
N SER A 118 -25.61 33.85 -7.21
CA SER A 118 -24.86 34.96 -6.63
C SER A 118 -25.23 35.14 -5.14
N LEU A 119 -24.45 35.89 -4.39
CA LEU A 119 -24.84 36.33 -3.05
C LEU A 119 -25.61 37.65 -3.16
N ALA A 120 -26.76 37.73 -2.53
CA ALA A 120 -27.58 38.92 -2.55
C ALA A 120 -26.88 40.13 -1.90
N ASN A 121 -26.35 39.93 -0.69
CA ASN A 121 -25.61 40.92 0.08
C ASN A 121 -24.45 40.24 0.83
N PRO A 122 -23.27 40.12 0.20
CA PRO A 122 -22.13 39.37 0.81
C PRO A 122 -21.68 39.94 2.17
N ASP A 123 -21.83 41.24 2.37
CA ASP A 123 -21.37 41.93 3.58
C ASP A 123 -22.37 41.86 4.75
N ILE A 124 -23.67 41.66 4.45
CA ILE A 124 -24.75 41.66 5.47
C ILE A 124 -25.14 40.22 5.81
N ASP A 125 -25.42 39.39 4.80
CA ASP A 125 -25.79 37.99 4.97
C ASP A 125 -25.08 37.12 3.90
N PRO A 126 -23.88 36.63 4.21
CA PRO A 126 -23.11 35.80 3.26
C PRO A 126 -23.71 34.38 3.07
N THR A 127 -24.80 34.06 3.79
CA THR A 127 -25.51 32.77 3.64
C THR A 127 -26.69 32.83 2.66
N LEU A 128 -27.15 34.06 2.33
CA LEU A 128 -28.26 34.25 1.42
C LEU A 128 -27.82 34.20 -0.05
N VAL A 129 -28.27 33.17 -0.77
CA VAL A 129 -27.96 32.93 -2.17
C VAL A 129 -29.17 33.31 -3.04
N THR A 130 -28.91 34.06 -4.08
CA THR A 130 -29.90 34.43 -5.12
C THR A 130 -29.59 33.68 -6.42
N GLY A 131 -30.61 33.11 -7.02
CA GLY A 131 -30.57 32.44 -8.31
C GLY A 131 -30.81 33.41 -9.47
N ILE A 132 -30.02 33.27 -10.52
CA ILE A 132 -30.18 33.95 -11.81
C ILE A 132 -30.56 32.86 -12.81
N ASP A 133 -31.76 32.95 -13.37
CA ASP A 133 -32.35 31.90 -14.23
C ASP A 133 -32.43 30.53 -13.55
N THR A 134 -32.62 30.54 -12.22
CA THR A 134 -32.67 29.35 -11.38
C THR A 134 -33.97 29.35 -10.58
N ASP A 135 -34.67 28.23 -10.58
CA ASP A 135 -35.86 28.01 -9.76
C ASP A 135 -35.55 26.99 -8.67
N PHE A 136 -35.42 27.48 -7.43
CA PHE A 136 -35.11 26.67 -6.26
C PHE A 136 -36.30 25.87 -5.69
N THR A 137 -37.53 26.06 -6.25
CA THR A 137 -38.71 25.28 -5.85
C THR A 137 -38.73 23.88 -6.48
N GLN A 138 -37.87 23.61 -7.45
CA GLN A 138 -37.79 22.30 -8.08
C GLN A 138 -37.35 21.21 -7.08
N PRO A 139 -37.82 19.96 -7.24
CA PRO A 139 -37.56 18.86 -6.26
C PRO A 139 -36.09 18.47 -6.15
N GLU A 140 -35.22 18.99 -7.02
CA GLU A 140 -33.76 18.79 -6.91
C GLU A 140 -33.14 19.60 -5.77
N TYR A 141 -33.81 20.71 -5.38
CA TYR A 141 -33.41 21.56 -4.26
C TYR A 141 -34.20 21.16 -3.02
N MET A 142 -33.52 20.78 -1.96
CA MET A 142 -34.16 20.44 -0.68
C MET A 142 -33.26 20.83 0.50
N PRO A 143 -33.82 21.11 1.66
CA PRO A 143 -33.04 21.32 2.88
C PRO A 143 -32.09 20.13 3.14
N GLY A 144 -30.84 20.41 3.52
CA GLY A 144 -29.79 19.38 3.67
C GLY A 144 -29.10 19.00 2.36
N GLY A 145 -29.60 19.39 1.19
CA GLY A 145 -28.90 19.29 -0.09
C GLY A 145 -27.61 20.11 -0.10
N GLN A 146 -26.73 19.87 -1.06
CA GLN A 146 -25.44 20.54 -1.14
C GLN A 146 -25.28 21.29 -2.45
N ILE A 147 -24.85 22.53 -2.38
CA ILE A 147 -24.48 23.35 -3.54
C ILE A 147 -22.96 23.44 -3.59
N THR A 148 -22.38 23.16 -4.75
CA THR A 148 -20.94 23.26 -5.00
C THR A 148 -20.67 24.27 -6.11
N ILE A 149 -19.83 25.25 -5.82
CA ILE A 149 -19.32 26.24 -6.76
C ILE A 149 -17.83 26.01 -7.03
N LYS A 150 -17.34 26.56 -8.13
CA LYS A 150 -15.91 26.59 -8.42
C LYS A 150 -15.32 27.88 -7.82
N GLY A 151 -14.57 27.75 -6.74
CA GLY A 151 -13.82 28.86 -6.14
C GLY A 151 -12.39 28.93 -6.66
N PRO A 152 -11.63 29.98 -6.32
CA PRO A 152 -10.24 30.19 -6.73
C PRO A 152 -9.32 29.08 -6.23
N ASP A 153 -9.50 28.63 -4.99
CA ASP A 153 -8.70 27.57 -4.36
C ASP A 153 -9.26 26.16 -4.58
N GLY A 154 -10.30 26.03 -5.41
CA GLY A 154 -10.97 24.75 -5.69
C GLY A 154 -12.49 24.80 -5.48
N PRO A 155 -13.19 23.66 -5.68
CA PRO A 155 -14.62 23.60 -5.47
C PRO A 155 -14.97 23.78 -4.00
N GLN A 156 -15.91 24.69 -3.74
CA GLN A 156 -16.47 24.98 -2.42
C GLN A 156 -17.87 24.41 -2.33
N THR A 157 -18.21 23.73 -1.26
CA THR A 157 -19.52 23.10 -1.03
C THR A 157 -20.15 23.62 0.24
N ALA A 158 -21.41 24.02 0.12
CA ALA A 158 -22.23 24.45 1.25
C ALA A 158 -23.57 23.71 1.24
N SER A 159 -24.12 23.43 2.44
CA SER A 159 -25.42 22.76 2.59
C SER A 159 -26.55 23.79 2.59
N ILE A 160 -27.66 23.46 1.95
CA ILE A 160 -28.91 24.25 1.97
C ILE A 160 -29.52 24.11 3.35
N GLU A 161 -29.80 25.20 4.01
CA GLU A 161 -30.55 25.24 5.26
C GLU A 161 -32.05 25.31 5.00
N GLU A 162 -32.48 26.27 4.18
CA GLU A 162 -33.87 26.55 3.87
C GLU A 162 -34.02 27.12 2.48
N ILE A 163 -35.18 26.86 1.84
CA ILE A 163 -35.56 27.45 0.57
C ILE A 163 -36.57 28.56 0.88
N LEU A 164 -36.17 29.81 0.61
CA LEU A 164 -36.97 30.98 0.93
C LEU A 164 -37.96 31.34 -0.15
N GLY A 165 -37.69 30.94 -1.42
CA GLY A 165 -38.53 31.20 -2.53
C GLY A 165 -37.97 30.67 -3.87
N PRO A 166 -38.61 30.96 -5.00
CA PRO A 166 -38.17 30.47 -6.32
C PRO A 166 -36.73 30.92 -6.66
N THR A 167 -36.36 32.13 -6.26
CA THR A 167 -35.06 32.75 -6.61
C THR A 167 -34.11 32.89 -5.43
N SER A 168 -34.50 32.46 -4.21
CA SER A 168 -33.66 32.65 -3.02
C SER A 168 -33.64 31.44 -2.11
N LEU A 169 -32.48 31.12 -1.58
CA LEU A 169 -32.26 30.08 -0.55
C LEU A 169 -31.22 30.52 0.46
N ARG A 170 -31.24 29.93 1.62
CA ARG A 170 -30.25 30.13 2.69
C ARG A 170 -29.35 28.92 2.83
N LEU A 171 -28.06 29.19 2.96
CA LEU A 171 -27.05 28.17 3.23
C LEU A 171 -26.80 28.08 4.73
N LYS A 172 -26.51 26.89 5.21
CA LYS A 172 -26.12 26.64 6.62
C LYS A 172 -24.77 27.28 6.99
N LYS A 173 -23.88 27.45 6.00
CA LYS A 173 -22.58 28.07 6.13
C LYS A 173 -22.26 28.81 4.83
N ALA A 174 -21.72 30.01 4.92
CA ALA A 174 -21.28 30.77 3.77
C ALA A 174 -20.15 30.07 2.99
N PHE A 175 -20.06 30.39 1.70
CA PHE A 175 -18.88 30.00 0.91
C PHE A 175 -17.64 30.78 1.40
N ALA A 176 -16.48 30.16 1.33
CA ALA A 176 -15.22 30.81 1.70
C ALA A 176 -14.83 31.95 0.75
N SER A 177 -15.30 31.89 -0.51
CA SER A 177 -15.15 32.95 -1.49
C SER A 177 -16.50 33.19 -2.19
N PRO A 178 -16.85 34.45 -2.51
CA PRO A 178 -18.10 34.74 -3.16
C PRO A 178 -18.22 34.05 -4.54
N PRO A 179 -19.42 33.60 -4.92
CA PRO A 179 -19.66 32.96 -6.20
C PRO A 179 -19.66 34.01 -7.34
N ILE A 180 -18.49 34.33 -7.84
CA ILE A 180 -18.32 35.31 -8.94
C ILE A 180 -17.80 34.56 -10.18
N ASN A 181 -18.38 34.83 -11.33
CA ASN A 181 -17.83 34.33 -12.58
C ASN A 181 -16.78 35.32 -13.10
N GLU A 182 -15.50 34.87 -13.12
CA GLU A 182 -14.35 35.68 -13.56
C GLU A 182 -14.51 36.30 -14.96
N LYS A 183 -15.35 35.69 -15.80
CA LYS A 183 -15.58 36.14 -17.20
C LYS A 183 -16.70 37.12 -17.38
N SER A 184 -17.74 37.13 -16.53
CA SER A 184 -18.94 37.93 -16.71
C SER A 184 -19.25 38.87 -15.54
N GLY A 185 -18.62 38.74 -14.40
CA GLY A 185 -18.95 39.49 -13.17
C GLY A 185 -20.34 39.17 -12.58
N GLN A 186 -21.10 38.28 -13.23
CA GLN A 186 -22.47 37.92 -12.88
C GLN A 186 -22.53 36.47 -12.44
N GLY A 187 -22.72 36.20 -11.18
CA GLY A 187 -22.99 34.89 -10.64
C GLY A 187 -22.05 33.74 -11.06
N ALA A 188 -22.04 32.65 -10.35
CA ALA A 188 -21.26 31.44 -10.68
C ALA A 188 -22.15 30.26 -11.08
N THR A 189 -21.65 29.44 -12.00
CA THR A 189 -22.23 28.13 -12.28
C THR A 189 -22.03 27.22 -11.11
N PHE A 190 -22.99 26.38 -10.80
CA PHE A 190 -22.97 25.52 -9.64
C PHE A 190 -23.39 24.09 -9.96
N LYS A 191 -23.13 23.19 -9.02
CA LYS A 191 -23.66 21.83 -9.01
C LYS A 191 -24.54 21.68 -7.79
N ILE A 192 -25.64 20.94 -7.95
CA ILE A 192 -26.55 20.57 -6.87
C ILE A 192 -26.43 19.08 -6.58
N ALA A 193 -26.34 18.71 -5.31
CA ALA A 193 -26.39 17.34 -4.85
C ALA A 193 -27.52 17.18 -3.82
N PRO A 194 -28.39 16.17 -3.98
CA PRO A 194 -29.51 15.95 -3.08
C PRO A 194 -29.03 15.56 -1.67
N HIS A 195 -29.88 15.78 -0.68
CA HIS A 195 -29.71 15.16 0.63
C HIS A 195 -29.87 13.64 0.50
N VAL A 196 -28.95 12.89 1.12
CA VAL A 196 -28.97 11.43 1.10
C VAL A 196 -29.24 10.93 2.50
N ASP A 197 -30.35 10.23 2.69
CA ASP A 197 -30.60 9.46 3.90
C ASP A 197 -29.72 8.21 3.88
N GLN A 198 -28.89 8.06 4.93
CA GLN A 198 -27.99 6.94 5.11
C GLN A 198 -28.49 5.92 6.14
N SER A 199 -29.73 6.04 6.61
CA SER A 199 -30.30 5.16 7.63
C SER A 199 -30.21 3.69 7.26
N GLN A 200 -30.60 3.33 6.04
CA GLN A 200 -30.52 1.94 5.54
C GLN A 200 -29.09 1.37 5.54
N MET A 201 -28.11 2.19 5.22
CA MET A 201 -26.71 1.80 5.25
C MET A 201 -26.25 1.57 6.69
N PHE A 202 -26.61 2.46 7.63
CA PHE A 202 -26.29 2.29 9.04
C PHE A 202 -26.95 1.04 9.62
N ASP A 203 -28.22 0.77 9.29
CA ASP A 203 -28.92 -0.43 9.73
C ASP A 203 -28.25 -1.71 9.23
N ALA A 204 -27.77 -1.73 7.97
CA ALA A 204 -27.03 -2.85 7.45
C ALA A 204 -25.69 -3.07 8.19
N VAL A 205 -25.00 -1.98 8.52
CA VAL A 205 -23.76 -2.00 9.32
C VAL A 205 -24.01 -2.53 10.72
N TYR A 206 -25.05 -2.02 11.41
CA TYR A 206 -25.39 -2.46 12.77
C TYR A 206 -25.75 -3.94 12.80
N LYS A 207 -26.55 -4.40 11.84
CA LYS A 207 -26.90 -5.81 11.70
C LYS A 207 -25.67 -6.71 11.55
N GLU A 208 -24.71 -6.32 10.70
CA GLU A 208 -23.47 -7.07 10.50
C GLU A 208 -22.62 -7.09 11.78
N LEU A 209 -22.49 -5.96 12.47
CA LEU A 209 -21.73 -5.86 13.72
C LEU A 209 -22.40 -6.68 14.84
N HIS A 210 -23.72 -6.59 15.04
CA HIS A 210 -24.43 -7.37 16.06
C HIS A 210 -24.36 -8.88 15.82
N GLN A 211 -24.15 -9.31 14.59
CA GLN A 211 -23.87 -10.72 14.26
C GLN A 211 -22.41 -11.13 14.53
N GLY A 212 -21.60 -10.24 15.12
CA GLY A 212 -20.19 -10.48 15.37
C GLY A 212 -19.33 -10.35 14.11
N GLY A 213 -19.81 -9.70 13.06
CA GLY A 213 -19.13 -9.48 11.80
C GLY A 213 -17.92 -8.55 11.92
N CYS A 214 -17.18 -8.48 10.82
CA CYS A 214 -16.03 -7.58 10.70
C CYS A 214 -16.27 -6.61 9.54
N ILE A 215 -16.24 -5.31 9.84
CA ILE A 215 -16.43 -4.26 8.85
C ILE A 215 -15.15 -3.48 8.67
N GLY A 216 -14.80 -3.15 7.41
CA GLY A 216 -13.66 -2.32 7.05
C GLY A 216 -14.11 -0.98 6.48
N ILE A 217 -13.49 0.10 6.94
CA ILE A 217 -13.75 1.46 6.46
C ILE A 217 -12.45 2.22 6.26
N PHE A 218 -12.42 3.04 5.18
CA PHE A 218 -11.41 4.07 4.99
C PHE A 218 -12.03 5.42 5.37
N PRO A 219 -11.72 5.98 6.57
CA PRO A 219 -12.41 7.14 7.11
C PRO A 219 -12.16 8.42 6.34
N GLU A 220 -11.15 8.46 5.49
CA GLU A 220 -10.84 9.57 4.58
C GLU A 220 -11.89 9.75 3.46
N GLY A 221 -12.68 8.70 3.21
CA GLY A 221 -13.79 8.71 2.26
C GLY A 221 -13.39 8.70 0.79
N GLY A 222 -12.12 8.56 0.48
CA GLY A 222 -11.60 8.39 -0.89
C GLY A 222 -10.11 8.21 -0.92
N SER A 223 -9.59 7.56 -1.98
CA SER A 223 -8.15 7.34 -2.15
C SER A 223 -7.41 8.60 -2.58
N HIS A 224 -6.19 8.74 -2.11
CA HIS A 224 -5.32 9.88 -2.41
C HIS A 224 -3.83 9.48 -2.38
N ASP A 225 -2.97 10.37 -2.86
CA ASP A 225 -1.53 10.21 -2.93
C ASP A 225 -0.75 11.26 -2.11
N ARG A 226 -1.37 11.74 -1.03
CA ARG A 226 -0.76 12.69 -0.08
C ARG A 226 0.07 11.95 0.97
N SER A 227 1.06 12.64 1.52
CA SER A 227 1.91 12.13 2.61
C SER A 227 1.25 12.18 3.99
N ASN A 228 0.18 12.99 4.14
CA ASN A 228 -0.56 13.20 5.38
C ASN A 228 -1.90 12.51 5.33
N LEU A 229 -2.47 12.21 6.50
CA LEU A 229 -3.86 11.80 6.61
C LEU A 229 -4.78 12.95 6.19
N LEU A 230 -5.85 12.61 5.50
CA LEU A 230 -6.94 13.55 5.27
C LEU A 230 -7.82 13.68 6.51
N PRO A 231 -8.53 14.79 6.68
CA PRO A 231 -9.53 14.91 7.74
C PRO A 231 -10.49 13.73 7.71
N LEU A 232 -10.62 13.05 8.85
CA LEU A 232 -11.46 11.88 8.97
C LEU A 232 -12.92 12.27 8.91
N LYS A 233 -13.73 11.47 8.21
CA LYS A 233 -15.18 11.60 8.20
C LYS A 233 -15.79 10.90 9.41
N ALA A 234 -16.84 11.47 9.96
CA ALA A 234 -17.52 10.98 11.16
C ALA A 234 -18.11 9.57 11.05
N GLY A 235 -18.13 8.97 9.85
CA GLY A 235 -18.77 7.68 9.58
C GLY A 235 -18.32 6.56 10.53
N ALA A 236 -17.02 6.42 10.79
CA ALA A 236 -16.50 5.39 11.68
C ALA A 236 -17.03 5.57 13.14
N ALA A 237 -17.00 6.82 13.66
CA ALA A 237 -17.49 7.11 15.00
C ALA A 237 -19.02 6.94 15.09
N LEU A 238 -19.77 7.38 14.07
CA LEU A 238 -21.23 7.20 14.03
C LEU A 238 -21.63 5.73 13.99
N MET A 239 -20.94 4.90 13.22
CA MET A 239 -21.20 3.45 13.17
C MET A 239 -20.92 2.78 14.50
N SER A 240 -19.81 3.13 15.14
CA SER A 240 -19.42 2.54 16.43
C SER A 240 -20.38 2.94 17.55
N LEU A 241 -20.65 4.24 17.70
CA LEU A 241 -21.56 4.73 18.72
C LEU A 241 -23.00 4.28 18.49
N GLY A 242 -23.44 4.24 17.22
CA GLY A 242 -24.78 3.79 16.87
C GLY A 242 -25.00 2.29 17.13
N ALA A 243 -24.03 1.45 16.81
CA ALA A 243 -24.09 0.02 17.12
C ALA A 243 -24.16 -0.23 18.63
N LEU A 244 -23.31 0.44 19.42
CA LEU A 244 -23.30 0.35 20.87
C LEU A 244 -24.53 1.02 21.53
N ALA A 245 -25.13 2.01 20.87
CA ALA A 245 -26.36 2.62 21.36
C ALA A 245 -27.58 1.68 21.23
N GLN A 246 -27.59 0.81 20.20
CA GLN A 246 -28.60 -0.23 20.00
C GLN A 246 -28.35 -1.44 20.91
N ASP A 247 -27.11 -1.92 21.00
CA ASP A 247 -26.71 -3.02 21.89
C ASP A 247 -25.39 -2.69 22.61
N PRO A 248 -25.46 -2.17 23.85
CA PRO A 248 -24.27 -1.83 24.63
C PRO A 248 -23.36 -3.01 24.93
N ASN A 249 -23.90 -4.23 24.92
CA ASN A 249 -23.16 -5.44 25.25
C ASN A 249 -22.56 -6.16 24.02
N CYS A 250 -22.69 -5.61 22.84
CA CYS A 250 -22.17 -6.26 21.64
C CYS A 250 -20.64 -6.43 21.63
N GLY A 251 -19.91 -5.68 22.49
CA GLY A 251 -18.45 -5.83 22.64
C GLY A 251 -17.66 -5.33 21.44
N LEU A 252 -18.12 -4.29 20.75
CA LEU A 252 -17.46 -3.72 19.57
C LEU A 252 -16.04 -3.26 19.87
N SER A 253 -15.10 -3.71 19.04
CA SER A 253 -13.71 -3.27 19.05
C SER A 253 -13.39 -2.50 17.78
N ILE A 254 -12.83 -1.30 17.90
CA ILE A 254 -12.35 -0.51 16.79
C ILE A 254 -10.84 -0.74 16.64
N VAL A 255 -10.38 -1.24 15.48
CA VAL A 255 -8.96 -1.53 15.26
C VAL A 255 -8.41 -0.56 14.22
N PRO A 256 -7.55 0.40 14.61
CA PRO A 256 -6.87 1.26 13.66
C PRO A 256 -5.84 0.46 12.87
N CYS A 257 -5.76 0.72 11.56
CA CYS A 257 -4.89 0.02 10.64
C CYS A 257 -4.11 0.98 9.74
N GLY A 258 -2.79 0.97 9.85
CA GLY A 258 -1.88 1.78 9.03
C GLY A 258 -1.48 1.08 7.74
N MET A 259 -1.75 1.71 6.59
CA MET A 259 -1.39 1.21 5.25
C MET A 259 -0.07 1.84 4.79
N ASN A 260 1.06 1.36 5.29
CA ASN A 260 2.37 1.97 5.04
C ASN A 260 3.04 1.38 3.80
N TYR A 261 2.93 2.06 2.67
CA TYR A 261 3.60 1.68 1.42
C TYR A 261 4.87 2.49 1.17
N PHE A 262 5.93 1.84 0.66
CA PHE A 262 7.10 2.56 0.19
C PHE A 262 6.84 3.27 -1.14
N HIS A 263 6.16 2.60 -2.06
CA HIS A 263 5.74 3.15 -3.35
C HIS A 263 4.45 2.46 -3.80
N ALA A 264 3.31 2.92 -3.35
CA ALA A 264 2.01 2.30 -3.58
C ALA A 264 1.70 1.95 -5.05
N HIS A 265 2.15 2.77 -6.01
CA HIS A 265 1.85 2.68 -7.45
C HIS A 265 2.89 1.89 -8.27
N LYS A 266 4.04 1.52 -7.68
CA LYS A 266 5.11 0.84 -8.41
C LYS A 266 4.99 -0.68 -8.31
N PHE A 267 5.23 -1.35 -9.43
CA PHE A 267 5.36 -2.81 -9.47
C PHE A 267 6.55 -3.28 -8.62
N ARG A 268 6.38 -4.39 -7.92
CA ARG A 268 7.36 -4.97 -6.98
C ARG A 268 7.71 -4.03 -5.81
N SER A 269 6.76 -3.22 -5.39
CA SER A 269 6.86 -2.41 -4.18
C SER A 269 6.71 -3.26 -2.92
N ARG A 270 6.96 -2.64 -1.77
CA ARG A 270 6.79 -3.24 -0.46
C ARG A 270 5.80 -2.43 0.36
N GLY A 271 5.13 -3.09 1.29
CA GLY A 271 4.23 -2.45 2.24
C GLY A 271 4.29 -3.10 3.61
N VAL A 272 4.04 -2.32 4.63
CA VAL A 272 3.81 -2.79 6.00
C VAL A 272 2.41 -2.37 6.40
N ILE A 273 1.58 -3.35 6.68
CA ILE A 273 0.22 -3.13 7.17
C ILE A 273 0.24 -3.34 8.68
N GLU A 274 0.05 -2.26 9.42
CA GLU A 274 0.18 -2.26 10.87
C GLU A 274 -1.17 -2.15 11.55
N PHE A 275 -1.51 -3.12 12.39
CA PHE A 275 -2.72 -3.12 13.20
C PHE A 275 -2.40 -2.58 14.60
N GLY A 276 -3.12 -1.53 15.01
CA GLY A 276 -2.97 -0.89 16.30
C GLY A 276 -3.65 -1.65 17.43
N ARG A 277 -3.60 -1.07 18.64
CA ARG A 277 -4.34 -1.59 19.78
C ARG A 277 -5.85 -1.38 19.54
N PRO A 278 -6.71 -2.34 19.86
CA PRO A 278 -8.14 -2.15 19.78
C PRO A 278 -8.58 -0.99 20.69
N ILE A 279 -9.42 -0.12 20.15
CA ILE A 279 -10.05 0.98 20.87
C ILE A 279 -11.44 0.50 21.29
N HIS A 280 -11.73 0.60 22.57
CA HIS A 280 -13.04 0.34 23.15
C HIS A 280 -13.72 1.67 23.47
N VAL A 281 -14.97 1.79 23.09
CA VAL A 281 -15.76 3.00 23.34
C VAL A 281 -16.22 3.02 24.78
N HIS A 282 -16.01 4.15 25.46
CA HIS A 282 -16.43 4.30 26.85
C HIS A 282 -17.96 4.41 26.94
N PRO A 283 -18.61 3.79 27.95
CA PRO A 283 -20.07 3.86 28.14
C PRO A 283 -20.62 5.28 28.16
N ASP A 284 -19.93 6.23 28.79
CA ASP A 284 -20.35 7.63 28.88
C ASP A 284 -20.47 8.28 27.48
N GLN A 285 -19.61 7.90 26.53
CA GLN A 285 -19.69 8.38 25.14
C GLN A 285 -20.96 7.83 24.46
N VAL A 286 -21.37 6.60 24.78
CA VAL A 286 -22.58 6.00 24.22
C VAL A 286 -23.83 6.69 24.80
N GLU A 287 -23.84 7.01 26.09
CA GLU A 287 -24.92 7.76 26.75
C GLU A 287 -25.02 9.18 26.20
N ALA A 288 -23.90 9.89 26.06
CA ALA A 288 -23.85 11.20 25.44
C ALA A 288 -24.35 11.17 23.97
N PHE A 289 -24.09 10.09 23.24
CA PHE A 289 -24.60 9.89 21.90
C PHE A 289 -26.13 9.71 21.88
N LYS A 290 -26.68 8.93 22.82
CA LYS A 290 -28.13 8.74 22.98
C LYS A 290 -28.87 10.02 23.38
N ALA A 291 -28.25 10.89 24.16
CA ALA A 291 -28.83 12.17 24.59
C ALA A 291 -29.09 13.13 23.39
N GLY A 292 -28.43 12.95 22.26
CA GLY A 292 -28.67 13.77 21.07
C GLY A 292 -28.04 15.16 21.11
N GLY A 293 -28.44 16.02 20.18
CA GLY A 293 -28.04 17.43 20.14
C GLY A 293 -26.51 17.67 20.15
N ASN A 294 -26.07 18.58 20.99
CA ASN A 294 -24.65 18.90 21.16
C ASN A 294 -23.86 17.78 21.84
N SER A 295 -24.46 17.04 22.78
CA SER A 295 -23.82 15.90 23.45
C SER A 295 -23.45 14.80 22.46
N LYS A 296 -24.34 14.46 21.51
CA LYS A 296 -24.09 13.55 20.42
C LYS A 296 -22.91 14.03 19.54
N ARG A 297 -22.89 15.34 19.24
CA ARG A 297 -21.83 15.92 18.39
C ARG A 297 -20.48 15.85 19.07
N ASN A 298 -20.44 16.12 20.38
CA ASN A 298 -19.22 16.05 21.17
C ASN A 298 -18.72 14.61 21.33
N ALA A 299 -19.61 13.64 21.60
CA ALA A 299 -19.24 12.22 21.67
C ALA A 299 -18.65 11.70 20.36
N VAL A 300 -19.26 12.05 19.23
CA VAL A 300 -18.74 11.69 17.89
C VAL A 300 -17.38 12.35 17.64
N GLY A 301 -17.20 13.62 18.01
CA GLY A 301 -15.94 14.35 17.87
C GLY A 301 -14.82 13.73 18.71
N SER A 302 -15.07 13.45 19.97
CA SER A 302 -14.10 12.83 20.89
C SER A 302 -13.68 11.43 20.42
N LEU A 303 -14.64 10.58 20.01
CA LEU A 303 -14.30 9.26 19.49
C LEU A 303 -13.52 9.36 18.18
N LEU A 304 -13.83 10.32 17.30
CA LEU A 304 -13.13 10.53 16.05
C LEU A 304 -11.67 10.96 16.30
N GLU A 305 -11.42 11.78 17.32
CA GLU A 305 -10.08 12.17 17.75
C GLU A 305 -9.28 10.97 18.27
N THR A 306 -9.88 10.13 19.12
CA THR A 306 -9.25 8.88 19.58
C THR A 306 -8.91 7.94 18.42
N ILE A 307 -9.80 7.84 17.42
CA ILE A 307 -9.52 7.06 16.20
C ILE A 307 -8.36 7.68 15.41
N TYR A 308 -8.32 9.01 15.31
CA TYR A 308 -7.24 9.73 14.62
C TYR A 308 -5.88 9.47 15.29
N GLU A 309 -5.79 9.60 16.61
CA GLU A 309 -4.59 9.27 17.40
C GLU A 309 -4.16 7.82 17.21
N GLY A 310 -5.14 6.89 17.22
CA GLY A 310 -4.88 5.47 16.94
C GLY A 310 -4.32 5.23 15.55
N LEU A 311 -4.81 5.94 14.54
CA LEU A 311 -4.28 5.87 13.17
C LEU A 311 -2.91 6.53 13.05
N GLU A 312 -2.68 7.66 13.70
CA GLU A 312 -1.38 8.32 13.75
C GLU A 312 -0.30 7.43 14.34
N ALA A 313 -0.65 6.67 15.37
CA ALA A 313 0.26 5.72 16.01
C ALA A 313 0.71 4.58 15.10
N VAL A 314 -0.08 4.20 14.09
CA VAL A 314 0.21 3.08 13.17
C VAL A 314 0.58 3.52 11.75
N THR A 315 0.44 4.82 11.41
CA THR A 315 0.78 5.36 10.10
C THR A 315 2.09 6.12 10.12
N GLN A 316 2.74 6.20 8.97
CA GLN A 316 3.90 7.04 8.78
C GLN A 316 3.45 8.35 8.12
N ILE A 317 3.15 9.36 8.94
CA ILE A 317 2.70 10.67 8.50
C ILE A 317 3.93 11.59 8.37
N SER A 318 4.03 12.36 7.29
CA SER A 318 5.07 13.37 7.11
C SER A 318 4.43 14.70 6.72
N PRO A 319 4.88 15.83 7.29
CA PRO A 319 4.33 17.15 6.97
C PRO A 319 4.37 17.46 5.47
N ASP A 320 5.45 17.07 4.82
CA ASP A 320 5.65 17.24 3.39
C ASP A 320 6.45 16.08 2.76
N HIS A 321 6.47 16.05 1.43
CA HIS A 321 7.23 15.05 0.67
C HIS A 321 8.75 15.24 0.80
N GLU A 322 9.23 16.48 0.97
CA GLU A 322 10.63 16.78 1.13
C GLU A 322 11.15 16.23 2.47
N THR A 323 10.42 16.44 3.55
CA THR A 323 10.72 15.88 4.88
C THR A 323 10.74 14.35 4.86
N LEU A 324 9.81 13.72 4.12
CA LEU A 324 9.82 12.26 3.96
C LEU A 324 11.11 11.76 3.28
N ILE A 325 11.55 12.42 2.21
CA ILE A 325 12.80 12.10 1.51
C ILE A 325 14.00 12.33 2.45
N LEU A 326 14.01 13.42 3.18
CA LEU A 326 15.06 13.74 4.14
C LEU A 326 15.20 12.65 5.20
N VAL A 327 14.10 12.26 5.84
CA VAL A 327 14.07 11.21 6.87
C VAL A 327 14.54 9.87 6.30
N GLN A 328 14.09 9.51 5.09
CA GLN A 328 14.54 8.27 4.43
C GLN A 328 16.03 8.29 4.11
N SER A 329 16.58 9.43 3.72
CA SER A 329 18.02 9.60 3.44
C SER A 329 18.84 9.59 4.73
N THR A 330 18.39 10.30 5.76
CA THR A 330 19.00 10.31 7.10
C THR A 330 19.06 8.89 7.68
N ARG A 331 17.97 8.11 7.56
CA ARG A 331 17.97 6.71 7.97
C ARG A 331 19.02 5.87 7.23
N LYS A 332 19.22 6.08 5.93
CA LYS A 332 20.23 5.33 5.16
C LYS A 332 21.63 5.72 5.56
N LEU A 333 21.87 7.01 5.85
CA LEU A 333 23.16 7.49 6.33
C LEU A 333 23.48 7.03 7.74
N TYR A 334 22.47 6.96 8.61
CA TYR A 334 22.62 6.39 9.96
C TYR A 334 22.89 4.88 9.95
N ASN A 335 22.48 4.17 8.89
CA ASN A 335 22.70 2.74 8.72
C ASN A 335 24.03 2.50 8.00
N PRO A 336 24.94 1.67 8.54
CA PRO A 336 26.15 1.26 7.82
C PRO A 336 25.81 0.67 6.44
N ILE A 337 26.70 0.91 5.49
CA ILE A 337 26.54 0.45 4.12
C ILE A 337 26.32 -1.08 4.11
N SER A 338 25.52 -1.56 3.16
CA SER A 338 25.19 -2.99 2.94
C SER A 338 24.36 -3.72 4.00
N LYS A 339 23.93 -3.07 5.09
CA LYS A 339 23.05 -3.71 6.06
C LYS A 339 21.58 -3.51 5.75
N LYS A 340 20.80 -4.61 5.73
CA LYS A 340 19.35 -4.57 5.50
C LYS A 340 18.62 -4.56 6.84
N ILE A 341 17.98 -3.44 7.14
CA ILE A 341 17.08 -3.34 8.28
C ILE A 341 15.79 -4.10 7.97
N PRO A 342 15.28 -4.95 8.85
CA PRO A 342 13.97 -5.58 8.71
C PRO A 342 12.86 -4.56 8.48
N LEU A 343 11.92 -4.87 7.59
CA LEU A 343 10.89 -3.92 7.14
C LEU A 343 10.10 -3.27 8.28
N PRO A 344 9.68 -3.99 9.33
CA PRO A 344 8.97 -3.40 10.46
C PRO A 344 9.80 -2.35 11.21
N LEU A 345 11.12 -2.59 11.34
CA LEU A 345 12.03 -1.66 11.99
C LEU A 345 12.29 -0.41 11.16
N VAL A 346 12.25 -0.52 9.83
CA VAL A 346 12.35 0.63 8.93
C VAL A 346 11.21 1.62 9.20
N ILE A 347 9.99 1.14 9.35
CA ILE A 347 8.82 1.98 9.62
C ILE A 347 8.95 2.65 10.99
N GLU A 348 9.29 1.87 12.02
CA GLU A 348 9.45 2.37 13.37
C GLU A 348 10.56 3.45 13.45
N PHE A 349 11.69 3.18 12.81
CA PHE A 349 12.80 4.11 12.78
C PHE A 349 12.45 5.40 12.04
N ASN A 350 11.78 5.31 10.89
CA ASN A 350 11.29 6.51 10.17
C ASN A 350 10.31 7.33 11.03
N ARG A 351 9.39 6.66 11.77
CA ARG A 351 8.43 7.32 12.66
C ARG A 351 9.14 8.10 13.78
N ARG A 352 10.16 7.50 14.39
CA ARG A 352 10.96 8.17 15.42
C ARG A 352 11.76 9.36 14.88
N LEU A 353 12.37 9.20 13.70
CA LEU A 353 13.07 10.30 13.04
C LEU A 353 12.11 11.44 12.69
N LEU A 354 10.88 11.14 12.25
CA LEU A 354 9.86 12.16 11.97
C LEU A 354 9.48 12.93 13.24
N LYS A 355 9.15 12.23 14.33
CA LYS A 355 8.85 12.86 15.63
C LYS A 355 10.01 13.70 16.14
N GLY A 356 11.23 13.20 15.98
CA GLY A 356 12.43 13.95 16.33
C GLY A 356 12.62 15.20 15.49
N TYR A 357 12.37 15.09 14.18
CA TYR A 357 12.43 16.23 13.28
C TYR A 357 11.36 17.28 13.61
N GLU A 358 10.12 16.90 13.89
CA GLU A 358 9.06 17.82 14.31
C GLU A 358 9.42 18.59 15.59
N LYS A 359 10.03 17.89 16.56
CA LYS A 359 10.41 18.48 17.84
C LYS A 359 11.61 19.44 17.74
N TYR A 360 12.57 19.14 16.87
CA TYR A 360 13.85 19.84 16.79
C TYR A 360 14.10 20.50 15.44
N HIS A 361 13.05 20.77 14.65
CA HIS A 361 13.21 21.33 13.29
C HIS A 361 13.88 22.72 13.24
N ASP A 362 13.77 23.50 14.32
CA ASP A 362 14.38 24.82 14.46
C ASP A 362 15.83 24.80 14.99
N ASP A 363 16.32 23.63 15.41
CA ASP A 363 17.70 23.48 15.90
C ASP A 363 18.69 23.72 14.74
N PRO A 364 19.68 24.61 14.89
CA PRO A 364 20.67 24.94 13.84
C PRO A 364 21.41 23.70 13.32
N ARG A 365 21.64 22.69 14.20
CA ARG A 365 22.29 21.42 13.84
C ARG A 365 21.43 20.64 12.85
N ILE A 366 20.11 20.57 13.09
CA ILE A 366 19.15 19.88 12.21
C ILE A 366 19.02 20.61 10.87
N GLN A 367 19.00 21.94 10.87
CA GLN A 367 18.96 22.72 9.63
C GLN A 367 20.24 22.56 8.80
N GLY A 368 21.40 22.56 9.45
CA GLY A 368 22.68 22.28 8.81
C GLY A 368 22.72 20.87 8.20
N LEU A 369 22.26 19.87 8.95
CA LEU A 369 22.16 18.49 8.50
C LEU A 369 21.18 18.34 7.33
N ARG A 370 20.02 19.01 7.36
CA ARG A 370 19.06 19.04 6.24
C ARG A 370 19.72 19.53 4.95
N LYS A 371 20.49 20.63 5.02
CA LYS A 371 21.21 21.17 3.85
C LYS A 371 22.24 20.16 3.33
N ALA A 372 23.06 19.60 4.21
CA ALA A 372 24.11 18.65 3.85
C ALA A 372 23.53 17.36 3.22
N VAL A 373 22.44 16.79 3.78
CA VAL A 373 21.76 15.63 3.20
C VAL A 373 21.12 15.95 1.85
N LYS A 374 20.56 17.14 1.68
CA LYS A 374 20.00 17.58 0.40
C LYS A 374 21.06 17.72 -0.68
N ASP A 375 22.21 18.29 -0.35
CA ASP A 375 23.35 18.43 -1.27
C ASP A 375 23.97 17.08 -1.62
N TYR A 376 24.06 16.16 -0.67
CA TYR A 376 24.46 14.79 -0.91
C TYR A 376 23.51 14.07 -1.87
N ASN A 377 22.20 14.17 -1.67
CA ASN A 377 21.21 13.58 -2.56
C ASN A 377 21.30 14.14 -3.99
N ARG A 378 21.54 15.44 -4.16
CA ARG A 378 21.76 16.07 -5.47
C ARG A 378 22.99 15.50 -6.18
N ARG A 379 24.08 15.27 -5.46
CA ARG A 379 25.29 14.64 -6.01
C ARG A 379 25.05 13.20 -6.43
N LEU A 380 24.27 12.43 -5.65
CA LEU A 380 23.83 11.07 -6.04
C LEU A 380 23.01 11.09 -7.33
N GLU A 381 22.08 12.03 -7.45
CA GLU A 381 21.23 12.18 -8.63
C GLU A 381 22.05 12.59 -9.87
N SER A 382 23.02 13.47 -9.74
CA SER A 382 23.89 13.89 -10.86
C SER A 382 24.72 12.74 -11.43
N LEU A 383 25.17 11.80 -10.59
CA LEU A 383 25.89 10.61 -11.00
C LEU A 383 24.96 9.44 -11.38
N GLY A 384 23.63 9.56 -11.21
CA GLY A 384 22.66 8.52 -11.47
C GLY A 384 22.80 7.26 -10.61
N ILE A 385 23.47 7.38 -9.45
CA ILE A 385 23.72 6.29 -8.52
C ILE A 385 22.85 6.41 -7.26
N LYS A 386 22.72 5.30 -6.54
CA LYS A 386 22.00 5.25 -5.27
C LYS A 386 22.97 5.16 -4.10
N ASP A 387 22.56 5.63 -2.93
CA ASP A 387 23.37 5.63 -1.71
C ASP A 387 24.08 4.28 -1.43
N HIS A 388 23.38 3.16 -1.51
CA HIS A 388 23.98 1.84 -1.30
C HIS A 388 24.94 1.39 -2.40
N GLN A 389 25.06 2.12 -3.49
CA GLN A 389 25.96 1.83 -4.61
C GLN A 389 27.26 2.64 -4.52
N VAL A 390 27.35 3.61 -3.63
CA VAL A 390 28.56 4.44 -3.40
C VAL A 390 29.73 3.58 -2.98
N GLU A 391 29.51 2.52 -2.22
CA GLU A 391 30.54 1.57 -1.76
C GLU A 391 31.18 0.77 -2.91
N TRP A 392 30.45 0.55 -3.99
CA TRP A 392 30.93 -0.27 -5.12
C TRP A 392 32.06 0.40 -5.91
N GLY A 393 32.27 1.70 -5.72
CA GLY A 393 33.32 2.50 -6.33
C GLY A 393 34.64 2.47 -5.58
N ASN A 394 34.90 1.49 -4.72
CA ASN A 394 36.16 1.38 -4.03
C ASN A 394 37.28 0.96 -5.00
N VAL A 395 37.82 1.94 -5.75
CA VAL A 395 38.87 1.74 -6.76
C VAL A 395 40.19 1.36 -6.09
N GLU A 396 40.40 1.75 -4.84
CA GLU A 396 41.63 1.45 -4.09
C GLU A 396 41.74 -0.04 -3.70
N GLU A 397 40.61 -0.71 -3.48
CA GLU A 397 40.59 -2.12 -3.11
C GLU A 397 40.40 -3.06 -4.31
N LYS A 398 39.87 -2.57 -5.44
CA LYS A 398 39.58 -3.39 -6.63
C LYS A 398 40.27 -2.83 -7.86
N PRO A 399 41.24 -3.52 -8.43
CA PRO A 399 41.88 -3.07 -9.65
C PRO A 399 40.86 -2.93 -10.79
N TRP A 400 41.04 -1.92 -11.67
CA TRP A 400 40.13 -1.58 -12.75
C TRP A 400 39.75 -2.77 -13.65
N TRP A 401 40.71 -3.68 -13.92
CA TRP A 401 40.46 -4.85 -14.73
C TRP A 401 39.45 -5.82 -14.10
N LEU A 402 39.38 -5.92 -12.77
CA LEU A 402 38.41 -6.75 -12.05
C LEU A 402 36.99 -6.14 -12.14
N THR A 403 36.90 -4.83 -12.09
CA THR A 403 35.66 -4.07 -12.32
C THR A 403 35.18 -4.27 -13.76
N PHE A 404 36.09 -4.25 -14.73
CA PHE A 404 35.80 -4.48 -16.14
C PHE A 404 35.32 -5.92 -16.39
N ILE A 405 35.99 -6.94 -15.82
CA ILE A 405 35.56 -8.35 -15.92
C ILE A 405 34.16 -8.50 -15.30
N THR A 406 33.89 -7.88 -14.13
CA THR A 406 32.58 -7.90 -13.47
C THR A 406 31.52 -7.26 -14.37
N LEU A 407 31.82 -6.16 -15.04
CA LEU A 407 30.92 -5.50 -16.00
C LEU A 407 30.58 -6.45 -17.17
N ILE A 408 31.59 -7.08 -17.79
CA ILE A 408 31.37 -8.03 -18.88
C ILE A 408 30.54 -9.22 -18.41
N TYR A 409 30.86 -9.81 -17.26
CA TYR A 409 30.06 -10.90 -16.69
C TYR A 409 28.58 -10.51 -16.50
N ARG A 410 28.31 -9.30 -15.97
CA ARG A 410 26.93 -8.81 -15.79
C ARG A 410 26.24 -8.56 -17.12
N LEU A 411 26.95 -8.04 -18.11
CA LEU A 411 26.41 -7.86 -19.47
C LEU A 411 26.07 -9.21 -20.13
N CYS A 412 26.96 -10.19 -20.07
CA CYS A 412 26.69 -11.54 -20.57
C CYS A 412 25.49 -12.17 -19.86
N LYS A 413 25.44 -12.06 -18.54
CA LYS A 413 24.29 -12.54 -17.74
C LYS A 413 22.99 -11.83 -18.15
N LEU A 414 23.03 -10.52 -18.40
CA LEU A 414 21.88 -9.75 -18.87
C LEU A 414 21.41 -10.23 -20.24
N VAL A 415 22.34 -10.49 -21.18
CA VAL A 415 22.01 -11.01 -22.53
C VAL A 415 21.32 -12.38 -22.41
N ILE A 416 21.88 -13.30 -21.62
CA ILE A 416 21.28 -14.64 -21.40
C ILE A 416 19.88 -14.52 -20.80
N LEU A 417 19.71 -13.67 -19.79
CA LEU A 417 18.38 -13.43 -19.18
C LEU A 417 17.42 -12.79 -20.17
N SER A 418 17.90 -11.89 -21.05
CA SER A 418 17.08 -11.23 -22.07
C SER A 418 16.54 -12.24 -23.08
N VAL A 419 17.33 -13.24 -23.47
CA VAL A 419 16.86 -14.35 -24.33
C VAL A 419 15.74 -15.14 -23.63
N GLY A 420 15.87 -15.42 -22.33
CA GLY A 420 14.83 -16.09 -21.55
C GLY A 420 13.55 -15.26 -21.35
N VAL A 421 13.67 -13.94 -21.31
CA VAL A 421 12.53 -13.01 -21.16
C VAL A 421 11.81 -12.77 -22.48
N LEU A 422 12.54 -12.84 -23.62
CA LEU A 422 12.05 -12.45 -24.94
C LEU A 422 10.74 -13.11 -25.34
N PRO A 423 10.54 -14.44 -25.21
CA PRO A 423 9.26 -15.08 -25.56
C PRO A 423 8.09 -14.49 -24.77
N GLY A 424 8.26 -14.28 -23.46
CA GLY A 424 7.24 -13.68 -22.62
C GLY A 424 6.94 -12.23 -22.97
N VAL A 425 7.96 -11.43 -23.28
CA VAL A 425 7.77 -10.03 -23.72
C VAL A 425 7.03 -10.00 -25.05
N LEU A 426 7.39 -10.83 -26.03
CA LEU A 426 6.74 -10.89 -27.33
C LEU A 426 5.28 -11.34 -27.25
N LEU A 427 4.98 -12.32 -26.39
CA LEU A 427 3.61 -12.81 -26.21
C LEU A 427 2.74 -11.87 -25.38
N PHE A 428 3.31 -11.25 -24.34
CA PHE A 428 2.54 -10.46 -23.35
C PHE A 428 2.77 -8.96 -23.42
N TRP A 429 3.47 -8.43 -24.45
CA TRP A 429 3.59 -6.98 -24.62
C TRP A 429 2.23 -6.24 -24.64
N PRO A 430 1.11 -6.82 -25.18
CA PRO A 430 -0.16 -6.15 -25.15
C PRO A 430 -0.64 -5.86 -23.71
N VAL A 431 -0.31 -6.75 -22.74
CA VAL A 431 -0.63 -6.51 -21.32
C VAL A 431 0.11 -5.28 -20.81
N PHE A 432 1.41 -5.15 -21.09
CA PHE A 432 2.21 -4.01 -20.62
C PHE A 432 1.74 -2.69 -21.22
N VAL A 433 1.47 -2.67 -22.51
CA VAL A 433 0.99 -1.45 -23.20
C VAL A 433 -0.41 -1.08 -22.71
N THR A 434 -1.33 -2.03 -22.71
CA THR A 434 -2.73 -1.77 -22.34
C THR A 434 -2.85 -1.34 -20.87
N THR A 435 -2.11 -1.99 -19.97
CA THR A 435 -2.09 -1.58 -18.54
C THR A 435 -1.54 -0.18 -18.37
N LYS A 436 -0.49 0.21 -19.11
CA LYS A 436 0.06 1.57 -19.09
C LYS A 436 -0.95 2.60 -19.62
N VAL A 437 -1.55 2.34 -20.77
CA VAL A 437 -2.51 3.26 -21.41
C VAL A 437 -3.77 3.43 -20.57
N ILE A 438 -4.39 2.32 -20.14
CA ILE A 438 -5.63 2.37 -19.35
C ILE A 438 -5.39 3.01 -17.98
N SER A 439 -4.32 2.62 -17.28
CA SER A 439 -4.01 3.20 -15.96
C SER A 439 -3.75 4.70 -16.05
N GLU A 440 -3.06 5.16 -17.09
CA GLU A 440 -2.81 6.59 -17.31
C GLU A 440 -4.10 7.35 -17.68
N LYS A 441 -4.95 6.78 -18.54
CA LYS A 441 -6.27 7.37 -18.87
C LYS A 441 -7.14 7.51 -17.62
N LYS A 442 -7.17 6.47 -16.79
CA LYS A 442 -7.93 6.47 -15.52
C LYS A 442 -7.34 7.45 -14.51
N ARG A 443 -5.99 7.54 -14.42
CA ARG A 443 -5.28 8.52 -13.59
C ARG A 443 -5.69 9.95 -13.94
N ARG A 444 -5.62 10.33 -15.23
CA ARG A 444 -6.01 11.67 -15.70
C ARG A 444 -7.48 11.96 -15.40
N LYS A 445 -8.38 11.00 -15.63
CA LYS A 445 -9.80 11.16 -15.30
C LYS A 445 -10.04 11.35 -13.81
N ALA A 446 -9.35 10.58 -12.97
CA ALA A 446 -9.46 10.67 -11.52
C ALA A 446 -8.90 11.97 -10.96
N LEU A 447 -7.79 12.45 -11.55
CA LEU A 447 -7.18 13.73 -11.16
C LEU A 447 -8.12 14.91 -11.51
N ALA A 448 -8.72 14.91 -12.71
CA ALA A 448 -9.66 15.94 -13.11
C ALA A 448 -10.96 15.96 -12.28
N ALA A 449 -11.34 14.83 -11.69
CA ALA A 449 -12.54 14.69 -10.88
C ALA A 449 -12.33 14.89 -9.37
N SER A 450 -11.09 15.13 -8.91
CA SER A 450 -10.76 15.19 -7.48
C SER A 450 -9.92 16.41 -7.14
N VAL A 451 -10.26 17.07 -6.05
CA VAL A 451 -9.50 18.19 -5.46
C VAL A 451 -8.40 17.70 -4.51
N VAL A 452 -8.54 16.47 -4.01
CA VAL A 452 -7.70 15.93 -2.95
C VAL A 452 -6.42 15.30 -3.50
N LYS A 453 -6.47 14.75 -4.73
CA LYS A 453 -5.35 14.05 -5.36
C LYS A 453 -4.29 15.02 -5.86
N LEU A 454 -3.00 14.76 -5.59
CA LEU A 454 -1.88 15.56 -6.08
C LEU A 454 -1.44 15.14 -7.48
N GLN A 455 -1.18 13.86 -7.69
CA GLN A 455 -0.71 13.30 -8.96
C GLN A 455 -1.58 12.13 -9.46
N GLY A 456 -2.57 11.69 -8.67
CA GLY A 456 -3.47 10.58 -8.99
C GLY A 456 -2.76 9.22 -9.05
N ARG A 457 -1.66 9.05 -8.32
CA ARG A 457 -0.88 7.81 -8.29
C ARG A 457 -1.62 6.65 -7.65
N ASP A 458 -2.55 6.93 -6.75
CA ASP A 458 -3.42 5.98 -6.04
C ASP A 458 -4.29 5.13 -6.97
N VAL A 459 -4.55 5.61 -8.18
CA VAL A 459 -5.35 4.92 -9.20
C VAL A 459 -4.51 3.94 -10.02
N VAL A 460 -3.21 4.26 -10.20
CA VAL A 460 -2.33 3.57 -11.16
C VAL A 460 -2.11 2.11 -10.78
N GLY A 461 -1.82 1.82 -9.50
CA GLY A 461 -1.58 0.47 -9.02
C GLY A 461 -2.78 -0.44 -9.23
N THR A 462 -3.94 0.01 -8.80
CA THR A 462 -5.22 -0.71 -8.92
C THR A 462 -5.54 -1.05 -10.38
N TRP A 463 -5.47 -0.08 -11.29
CA TRP A 463 -5.83 -0.34 -12.70
C TRP A 463 -4.81 -1.19 -13.42
N LYS A 464 -3.52 -1.14 -13.05
CA LYS A 464 -2.53 -2.09 -13.58
C LYS A 464 -2.87 -3.53 -13.19
N ILE A 465 -3.22 -3.78 -11.94
CA ILE A 465 -3.57 -5.12 -11.46
C ILE A 465 -4.86 -5.61 -12.13
N LEU A 466 -5.93 -4.79 -12.13
CA LEU A 466 -7.23 -5.20 -12.69
C LEU A 466 -7.14 -5.49 -14.19
N VAL A 467 -6.46 -4.63 -14.96
CA VAL A 467 -6.30 -4.84 -16.41
C VAL A 467 -5.44 -6.07 -16.69
N ALA A 468 -4.33 -6.26 -15.96
CA ALA A 468 -3.48 -7.43 -16.14
C ALA A 468 -4.23 -8.72 -15.78
N MET A 469 -5.01 -8.71 -14.69
CA MET A 469 -5.78 -9.86 -14.23
C MET A 469 -6.89 -10.28 -15.20
N GLY A 470 -7.45 -9.32 -15.96
CA GLY A 470 -8.42 -9.62 -17.03
C GLY A 470 -7.74 -10.02 -18.34
N LEU A 471 -6.74 -9.24 -18.78
CA LEU A 471 -6.15 -9.41 -20.11
C LEU A 471 -5.20 -10.60 -20.22
N ALA A 472 -4.42 -10.93 -19.17
CA ALA A 472 -3.47 -12.02 -19.25
C ALA A 472 -4.14 -13.40 -19.46
N PRO A 473 -5.17 -13.80 -18.68
CA PRO A 473 -5.90 -15.03 -18.94
C PRO A 473 -6.59 -15.08 -20.32
N THR A 474 -7.08 -13.91 -20.79
CA THR A 474 -7.68 -13.79 -22.11
C THR A 474 -6.64 -14.09 -23.22
N LEU A 475 -5.42 -13.59 -23.08
CA LEU A 475 -4.32 -13.89 -24.00
C LEU A 475 -3.89 -15.36 -23.90
N TYR A 476 -3.84 -15.95 -22.71
CA TYR A 476 -3.56 -17.38 -22.57
C TYR A 476 -4.57 -18.22 -23.35
N ALA A 477 -5.87 -17.93 -23.16
CA ALA A 477 -6.93 -18.61 -23.91
C ALA A 477 -6.81 -18.37 -25.42
N TYR A 478 -6.58 -17.13 -25.83
CA TYR A 478 -6.43 -16.74 -27.24
C TYR A 478 -5.29 -17.52 -27.93
N TYR A 479 -4.09 -17.51 -27.33
CA TYR A 479 -2.95 -18.24 -27.89
C TYR A 479 -3.18 -19.76 -27.86
N THR A 480 -3.81 -20.27 -26.81
CA THR A 480 -4.15 -21.71 -26.72
C THR A 480 -5.11 -22.12 -27.83
N ILE A 481 -6.14 -21.32 -28.09
CA ILE A 481 -7.10 -21.59 -29.17
C ILE A 481 -6.40 -21.57 -30.54
N ILE A 482 -5.60 -20.54 -30.82
CA ILE A 482 -4.89 -20.43 -32.10
C ILE A 482 -3.96 -21.62 -32.31
N VAL A 483 -3.13 -21.95 -31.31
CA VAL A 483 -2.13 -23.02 -31.45
C VAL A 483 -2.80 -24.40 -31.52
N THR A 484 -3.88 -24.63 -30.77
CA THR A 484 -4.66 -25.88 -30.84
C THR A 484 -5.34 -26.03 -32.21
N PHE A 485 -5.88 -24.91 -32.75
CA PHE A 485 -6.49 -24.90 -34.06
C PHE A 485 -5.45 -25.13 -35.17
N TRP A 486 -4.28 -24.45 -35.07
CA TRP A 486 -3.17 -24.70 -35.97
C TRP A 486 -2.68 -26.15 -35.89
N LEU A 487 -2.57 -26.72 -34.69
CA LEU A 487 -2.22 -28.12 -34.50
C LEU A 487 -3.19 -29.06 -35.18
N ARG A 488 -4.53 -28.83 -35.08
CA ARG A 488 -5.56 -29.63 -35.73
C ARG A 488 -5.36 -29.72 -37.25
N TYR A 489 -5.00 -28.60 -37.91
CA TYR A 489 -4.85 -28.58 -39.37
C TYR A 489 -3.47 -29.03 -39.85
N ASN A 490 -2.43 -28.90 -39.04
CA ASN A 490 -1.07 -29.26 -39.43
C ASN A 490 -0.59 -30.59 -38.85
N ARG A 491 -1.43 -31.25 -38.08
CA ARG A 491 -1.18 -32.60 -37.60
C ARG A 491 -1.58 -33.57 -38.67
N LEU A 492 -0.56 -34.17 -39.32
CA LEU A 492 -0.76 -35.20 -40.32
C LEU A 492 -0.79 -36.58 -39.68
N ASP A 493 -1.77 -37.41 -40.08
CA ASP A 493 -1.82 -38.80 -39.69
C ASP A 493 -0.52 -39.51 -40.11
N GLY A 494 0.12 -40.16 -39.14
CA GLY A 494 1.40 -40.82 -39.39
C GLY A 494 2.61 -39.90 -39.59
N TYR A 495 2.54 -38.64 -39.13
CA TYR A 495 3.64 -37.68 -39.26
C TYR A 495 4.98 -38.21 -38.73
N TYR A 496 4.98 -38.95 -37.65
CA TYR A 496 6.16 -39.54 -37.03
C TYR A 496 6.66 -40.81 -37.74
N THR A 497 5.89 -41.36 -38.64
CA THR A 497 6.27 -42.51 -39.46
C THR A 497 7.01 -42.14 -40.73
N HIS A 498 7.01 -40.86 -41.13
CA HIS A 498 7.69 -40.33 -42.30
C HIS A 498 8.89 -39.49 -41.91
N ALA A 499 10.05 -39.74 -42.58
CA ALA A 499 11.24 -38.91 -42.42
C ALA A 499 11.00 -37.50 -42.97
N VAL A 500 10.65 -36.55 -42.11
CA VAL A 500 10.45 -35.15 -42.50
C VAL A 500 11.68 -34.36 -42.14
N PRO A 501 12.26 -33.59 -43.07
CA PRO A 501 13.41 -32.76 -42.78
C PRO A 501 13.14 -31.79 -41.63
N TRP A 502 14.09 -31.64 -40.69
CA TRP A 502 13.99 -30.81 -39.51
C TRP A 502 13.68 -29.31 -39.77
N TRP A 503 14.00 -28.82 -40.97
CA TRP A 503 13.70 -27.44 -41.39
C TRP A 503 12.26 -27.21 -41.87
N THR A 504 11.47 -28.24 -42.03
CA THR A 504 10.03 -28.11 -42.34
C THR A 504 9.27 -27.76 -41.07
N VAL A 505 9.53 -26.57 -40.57
CA VAL A 505 9.06 -26.04 -39.25
C VAL A 505 7.53 -25.95 -39.12
N ALA A 506 6.80 -26.04 -40.22
CA ALA A 506 5.35 -25.92 -40.22
C ALA A 506 4.62 -27.14 -39.63
N ARG A 507 5.31 -28.25 -39.31
CA ARG A 507 4.71 -29.48 -38.85
C ARG A 507 4.98 -29.69 -37.36
N THR A 508 4.02 -30.26 -36.67
CA THR A 508 4.04 -30.34 -35.22
C THR A 508 4.84 -31.50 -34.70
N TYR A 509 5.65 -31.26 -33.68
CA TYR A 509 6.34 -32.30 -32.90
C TYR A 509 5.45 -33.00 -31.87
N VAL A 510 4.14 -32.72 -31.88
CA VAL A 510 3.20 -33.33 -30.93
C VAL A 510 2.74 -34.69 -31.46
N PRO A 511 2.96 -35.80 -30.75
CA PRO A 511 2.56 -37.14 -31.18
C PRO A 511 1.05 -37.25 -31.40
N ASP A 512 0.65 -38.09 -32.36
CA ASP A 512 -0.76 -38.25 -32.74
C ASP A 512 -1.63 -38.86 -31.64
N PHE A 513 -1.02 -39.60 -30.70
CA PHE A 513 -1.75 -40.16 -29.56
C PHE A 513 -2.14 -39.13 -28.51
N VAL A 514 -1.57 -37.92 -28.51
CA VAL A 514 -1.94 -36.87 -27.55
C VAL A 514 -3.26 -36.23 -27.99
N PRO A 515 -4.34 -36.32 -27.19
CA PRO A 515 -5.61 -35.70 -27.57
C PRO A 515 -5.53 -34.18 -27.55
N LEU A 516 -6.23 -33.53 -28.48
CA LEU A 516 -6.19 -32.06 -28.65
C LEU A 516 -6.55 -31.28 -27.38
N TRP A 517 -7.50 -31.81 -26.61
CA TRP A 517 -7.91 -31.19 -25.34
C TRP A 517 -6.77 -31.22 -24.30
N ALA A 518 -6.03 -32.33 -24.22
CA ALA A 518 -4.89 -32.44 -23.29
C ALA A 518 -3.75 -31.51 -23.69
N PHE A 519 -3.49 -31.39 -25.01
CA PHE A 519 -2.56 -30.39 -25.53
C PHE A 519 -3.00 -28.97 -25.17
N ALA A 520 -4.28 -28.63 -25.38
CA ALA A 520 -4.81 -27.31 -25.06
C ALA A 520 -4.64 -26.95 -23.58
N VAL A 521 -4.98 -27.88 -22.66
CA VAL A 521 -4.78 -27.68 -21.23
C VAL A 521 -3.28 -27.52 -20.89
N GLY A 522 -2.42 -28.39 -21.42
CA GLY A 522 -0.97 -28.32 -21.21
C GLY A 522 -0.37 -27.01 -21.71
N PHE A 523 -0.77 -26.56 -22.90
CA PHE A 523 -0.30 -25.32 -23.49
C PHE A 523 -0.81 -24.10 -22.71
N PHE A 524 -2.06 -24.10 -22.26
CA PHE A 524 -2.60 -23.04 -21.39
C PHE A 524 -1.78 -22.90 -20.10
N VAL A 525 -1.51 -24.02 -19.43
CA VAL A 525 -0.67 -24.05 -18.24
C VAL A 525 0.75 -23.58 -18.55
N GLN A 526 1.32 -23.98 -19.68
CA GLN A 526 2.62 -23.51 -20.14
C GLN A 526 2.67 -21.98 -20.33
N MET A 527 1.61 -21.36 -20.86
CA MET A 527 1.54 -19.89 -21.01
C MET A 527 1.60 -19.16 -19.64
N ILE A 528 0.96 -19.73 -18.61
CA ILE A 528 1.06 -19.21 -17.25
C ILE A 528 2.52 -19.26 -16.77
N PHE A 529 3.20 -20.39 -16.95
CA PHE A 529 4.63 -20.51 -16.59
C PHE A 529 5.54 -19.57 -17.36
N VAL A 530 5.34 -19.41 -18.67
CA VAL A 530 6.12 -18.51 -19.52
C VAL A 530 5.95 -17.06 -19.04
N SER A 531 4.73 -16.63 -18.73
CA SER A 531 4.49 -15.28 -18.25
C SER A 531 5.12 -15.02 -16.87
N PHE A 532 5.03 -15.99 -15.96
CA PHE A 532 5.66 -15.92 -14.65
C PHE A 532 7.19 -15.89 -14.74
N ALA A 533 7.77 -16.78 -15.58
CA ALA A 533 9.21 -16.83 -15.83
C ALA A 533 9.72 -15.50 -16.41
N ALA A 534 9.01 -14.94 -17.40
CA ALA A 534 9.35 -13.66 -17.99
C ALA A 534 9.36 -12.51 -16.98
N LEU A 535 8.38 -12.46 -16.08
CA LEU A 535 8.33 -11.47 -15.01
C LEU A 535 9.49 -11.64 -14.01
N ARG A 536 9.82 -12.87 -13.64
CA ARG A 536 10.92 -13.17 -12.70
C ARG A 536 12.29 -12.87 -13.32
N PHE A 537 12.52 -13.30 -14.55
CA PHE A 537 13.77 -12.98 -15.25
C PHE A 537 13.89 -11.49 -15.54
N GLY A 538 12.77 -10.83 -15.89
CA GLY A 538 12.72 -9.38 -16.05
C GLY A 538 13.06 -8.62 -14.75
N GLU A 539 12.60 -9.09 -13.59
CA GLU A 539 12.95 -8.53 -12.27
C GLU A 539 14.46 -8.64 -12.00
N ILE A 540 15.04 -9.82 -12.21
CA ILE A 540 16.48 -10.06 -12.06
C ILE A 540 17.28 -9.21 -13.05
N GLY A 541 16.83 -9.14 -14.30
CA GLY A 541 17.45 -8.32 -15.34
C GLY A 541 17.47 -6.83 -14.98
N MET A 542 16.35 -6.31 -14.47
CA MET A 542 16.27 -4.92 -14.00
C MET A 542 17.19 -4.63 -12.80
N ASP A 543 17.38 -5.58 -11.90
CA ASP A 543 18.31 -5.40 -10.79
C ASP A 543 19.77 -5.43 -11.28
N ILE A 544 20.08 -6.25 -12.29
CA ILE A 544 21.39 -6.23 -12.97
C ILE A 544 21.61 -4.88 -13.66
N ILE A 545 20.64 -4.39 -14.45
CA ILE A 545 20.74 -3.09 -15.14
C ILE A 545 21.05 -1.96 -14.15
N LYS A 546 20.30 -1.90 -13.02
CA LYS A 546 20.57 -0.91 -11.97
C LYS A 546 21.98 -1.03 -11.38
N SER A 547 22.54 -2.22 -11.38
CA SER A 547 23.89 -2.50 -10.86
C SER A 547 25.01 -2.19 -11.87
N LEU A 548 24.69 -1.92 -13.13
CA LEU A 548 25.69 -1.54 -14.14
C LEU A 548 26.19 -0.11 -13.99
N MET A 549 25.30 0.83 -13.60
CA MET A 549 25.67 2.25 -13.48
C MET A 549 26.86 2.50 -12.57
N PRO A 550 26.93 1.96 -11.32
CA PRO A 550 28.10 2.18 -10.48
C PRO A 550 29.39 1.60 -11.06
N LEU A 551 29.34 0.50 -11.83
CA LEU A 551 30.51 -0.07 -12.49
C LEU A 551 30.98 0.81 -13.65
N LEU A 552 30.06 1.39 -14.41
CA LEU A 552 30.39 2.34 -15.49
C LEU A 552 31.03 3.61 -14.92
N VAL A 553 30.45 4.16 -13.86
CA VAL A 553 31.00 5.34 -13.16
C VAL A 553 32.38 5.04 -12.57
N ALA A 554 32.62 3.82 -12.04
CA ALA A 554 33.92 3.42 -11.50
C ALA A 554 34.99 3.21 -12.56
N LEU A 555 34.61 2.95 -13.82
CA LEU A 555 35.54 2.78 -14.95
C LEU A 555 35.86 4.11 -15.66
N ASP A 556 35.07 5.16 -15.42
CA ASP A 556 35.35 6.50 -15.98
C ASP A 556 36.38 7.23 -15.11
N PRO A 557 37.57 7.57 -15.64
CA PRO A 557 38.62 8.23 -14.85
C PRO A 557 38.21 9.58 -14.24
N LEU A 558 37.31 10.33 -14.91
CA LEU A 558 36.82 11.62 -14.43
C LEU A 558 35.73 11.45 -13.35
N ALA A 559 34.91 10.43 -13.45
CA ALA A 559 33.85 10.16 -12.51
C ALA A 559 34.33 9.35 -11.29
N SER A 560 35.43 8.61 -11.40
CA SER A 560 36.00 7.81 -10.30
C SER A 560 36.51 8.68 -9.16
N SER A 561 37.16 9.82 -9.43
CA SER A 561 37.56 10.81 -8.42
C SER A 561 36.33 11.40 -7.71
N SER A 562 35.30 11.75 -8.46
CA SER A 562 34.04 12.25 -7.91
C SER A 562 33.32 11.21 -7.05
N LEU A 563 33.47 9.92 -7.35
CA LEU A 563 32.89 8.83 -6.56
C LEU A 563 33.66 8.61 -5.24
N ALA A 564 34.99 8.73 -5.25
CA ALA A 564 35.82 8.69 -4.05
C ALA A 564 35.49 9.89 -3.12
N ASP A 565 35.39 11.09 -3.68
CA ASP A 565 34.96 12.28 -2.91
C ASP A 565 33.56 12.11 -2.33
N LEU A 566 32.64 11.54 -3.09
CA LEU A 566 31.28 11.28 -2.64
C LEU A 566 31.24 10.26 -1.49
N ARG A 567 32.13 9.25 -1.52
CA ARG A 567 32.29 8.29 -0.44
C ARG A 567 32.80 8.95 0.84
N ASN A 568 33.89 9.71 0.76
CA ASN A 568 34.44 10.43 1.89
C ASN A 568 33.39 11.39 2.50
N HIS A 569 32.67 12.10 1.61
CA HIS A 569 31.57 12.96 2.02
C HIS A 569 30.44 12.20 2.70
N ARG A 570 30.10 11.01 2.21
CA ARG A 570 29.10 10.13 2.82
C ARG A 570 29.52 9.65 4.21
N GLU A 571 30.78 9.25 4.38
CA GLU A 571 31.31 8.82 5.67
C GLU A 571 31.26 9.93 6.70
N ALA A 572 31.76 11.12 6.34
CA ALA A 572 31.68 12.31 7.19
C ALA A 572 30.23 12.70 7.54
N LEU A 573 29.33 12.65 6.56
CA LEU A 573 27.92 12.94 6.77
C LEU A 573 27.23 11.86 7.61
N SER A 574 27.59 10.59 7.47
CA SER A 574 27.09 9.47 8.27
C SER A 574 27.51 9.63 9.74
N GLU A 575 28.75 10.04 9.99
CA GLU A 575 29.23 10.33 11.32
C GLU A 575 28.49 11.53 11.94
N GLN A 576 28.35 12.62 11.19
CA GLN A 576 27.61 13.81 11.63
C GLN A 576 26.15 13.49 11.94
N VAL A 577 25.46 12.70 11.08
CA VAL A 577 24.09 12.21 11.32
C VAL A 577 24.04 11.39 12.61
N THR A 578 25.01 10.50 12.80
CA THR A 578 25.07 9.61 13.97
C THR A 578 25.29 10.40 15.26
N GLN A 579 26.22 11.35 15.25
CA GLN A 579 26.47 12.23 16.40
C GLN A 579 25.23 13.06 16.73
N THR A 580 24.61 13.70 15.74
CA THR A 580 23.42 14.54 15.96
C THR A 580 22.26 13.70 16.53
N ILE A 581 22.01 12.49 16.02
CA ILE A 581 20.96 11.61 16.53
C ILE A 581 21.28 11.15 17.96
N ASN A 582 22.53 10.84 18.26
CA ASN A 582 22.96 10.41 19.59
C ASN A 582 22.86 11.56 20.61
N ASP A 583 23.27 12.77 20.24
CA ASP A 583 23.16 13.95 21.09
C ASP A 583 21.70 14.31 21.42
N LEU A 584 20.80 14.12 20.46
CA LEU A 584 19.36 14.35 20.62
C LEU A 584 18.60 13.12 21.18
N ARG A 585 19.29 12.01 21.46
CA ARG A 585 18.73 10.73 21.85
C ARG A 585 17.81 10.81 23.09
N PHE A 586 18.19 11.59 24.10
CA PHE A 586 17.35 11.77 25.28
C PHE A 586 15.99 12.42 25.01
N GLY A 587 15.82 13.11 23.88
CA GLY A 587 14.55 13.70 23.48
C GLY A 587 13.77 12.89 22.45
N ILE A 588 14.45 12.08 21.62
CA ILE A 588 13.83 11.33 20.52
C ILE A 588 13.48 9.89 20.91
N LEU A 589 14.20 9.32 21.88
CA LEU A 589 14.10 7.89 22.25
C LEU A 589 13.94 7.71 23.78
N PRO A 590 12.97 8.32 24.45
CA PRO A 590 12.86 8.20 25.92
C PRO A 590 12.55 6.80 26.41
N ASP A 591 11.92 5.90 25.64
CA ASP A 591 11.44 4.60 26.10
C ASP A 591 11.60 3.48 25.03
N VAL A 592 12.86 3.14 24.71
CA VAL A 592 13.10 1.96 23.84
C VAL A 592 12.77 0.67 24.57
N ASP A 593 12.87 0.66 25.91
CA ASP A 593 12.77 -0.56 26.73
C ASP A 593 11.36 -0.85 27.26
N ALA A 594 10.41 0.12 27.22
CA ALA A 594 9.14 -0.01 27.91
C ALA A 594 7.95 -0.47 27.06
N GLU A 595 7.96 -0.31 25.73
CA GLU A 595 6.74 -0.50 24.91
C GLU A 595 6.91 -1.28 23.60
N ILE A 596 7.87 -2.20 23.50
CA ILE A 596 7.85 -3.08 22.35
C ILE A 596 7.01 -4.31 22.72
N PRO A 597 5.74 -4.39 22.30
CA PRO A 597 4.97 -5.60 22.48
C PRO A 597 5.69 -6.70 21.70
N THR A 598 6.17 -7.70 22.37
CA THR A 598 6.73 -8.90 21.77
C THR A 598 5.68 -9.52 20.88
N ASP A 599 5.92 -9.50 19.56
CA ASP A 599 5.16 -10.31 18.62
C ASP A 599 5.38 -11.78 19.03
N PRO A 600 4.39 -12.47 19.60
CA PRO A 600 4.56 -13.83 20.08
C PRO A 600 4.98 -14.80 18.96
N TYR A 601 4.77 -14.43 17.69
CA TYR A 601 5.14 -15.25 16.52
C TYR A 601 6.56 -14.98 16.01
N LYS A 602 7.22 -13.91 16.47
CA LYS A 602 8.60 -13.54 16.11
C LYS A 602 9.45 -13.18 17.32
N ALA A 603 9.03 -13.60 18.50
CA ALA A 603 9.74 -13.35 19.75
C ALA A 603 11.23 -13.71 19.64
N ASP A 604 11.58 -14.81 18.97
CA ASP A 604 12.98 -15.26 18.85
C ASP A 604 13.84 -14.34 17.98
N ALA A 605 13.34 -13.90 16.83
CA ALA A 605 14.08 -12.99 15.95
C ALA A 605 14.17 -11.58 16.54
N TYR A 606 13.14 -11.18 17.27
CA TYR A 606 13.08 -9.88 17.91
C TYR A 606 13.88 -9.86 19.23
N GLN A 607 13.84 -10.93 20.02
CA GLN A 607 14.66 -11.12 21.21
C GLN A 607 16.15 -11.21 20.84
N SER A 608 16.51 -11.86 19.74
CA SER A 608 17.90 -11.88 19.25
C SER A 608 18.35 -10.48 18.80
N PHE A 609 17.46 -9.69 18.21
CA PHE A 609 17.71 -8.29 17.87
C PHE A 609 17.88 -7.42 19.12
N LEU A 610 17.02 -7.54 20.12
CA LEU A 610 17.14 -6.80 21.40
C LEU A 610 18.42 -7.18 22.16
N LYS A 611 18.78 -8.46 22.18
CA LYS A 611 20.05 -8.93 22.77
C LYS A 611 21.29 -8.44 22.03
N SER A 612 21.17 -8.10 20.75
CA SER A 612 22.24 -7.55 19.93
C SER A 612 22.35 -6.02 20.01
N MET A 613 21.40 -5.32 20.66
CA MET A 613 21.50 -3.90 20.93
C MET A 613 22.53 -3.64 22.05
N PRO A 614 23.41 -2.63 21.92
CA PRO A 614 24.28 -2.25 23.00
C PRO A 614 23.43 -1.80 24.20
N PRO A 615 23.81 -2.16 25.44
CA PRO A 615 23.11 -1.72 26.64
C PRO A 615 23.05 -0.19 26.65
N SER A 616 21.90 0.38 27.00
CA SER A 616 21.75 1.83 27.16
C SER A 616 22.76 2.31 28.22
N GLU A 617 23.42 3.45 28.00
CA GLU A 617 24.44 3.99 28.91
C GLU A 617 23.96 4.21 30.36
N ALA A 618 22.65 4.14 30.61
CA ALA A 618 22.07 4.22 31.95
C ALA A 618 22.42 3.03 32.86
N THR A 619 22.86 1.90 32.30
CA THR A 619 23.26 0.71 33.05
C THR A 619 24.77 0.41 33.01
N SER A 620 25.60 1.25 32.38
CA SER A 620 27.02 0.97 32.15
C SER A 620 27.99 1.64 33.12
N ARG A 621 27.59 1.91 34.38
CA ARG A 621 28.56 2.31 35.40
C ARG A 621 29.40 1.16 35.97
N ASP A 622 29.13 -0.08 35.52
CA ASP A 622 29.80 -1.26 36.11
C ASP A 622 30.25 -2.34 35.11
N ARG A 623 30.88 -1.96 34.00
CA ARG A 623 31.77 -2.89 33.26
C ARG A 623 32.77 -2.13 32.38
N SER A 624 33.91 -1.78 33.00
CA SER A 624 35.13 -1.42 32.29
C SER A 624 35.66 -2.59 31.49
N ARG A 625 36.09 -2.29 30.23
CA ARG A 625 36.93 -3.10 29.34
C ARG A 625 36.22 -4.16 28.49
N SER A 626 35.81 -3.77 27.31
CA SER A 626 36.10 -4.55 26.11
C SER A 626 36.41 -3.62 24.94
N ARG A 627 37.41 -4.04 24.19
CA ARG A 627 38.14 -3.33 23.14
C ARG A 627 37.29 -2.67 22.06
N SER A 628 37.74 -1.48 21.69
CA SER A 628 37.34 -0.69 20.55
C SER A 628 37.26 -1.49 19.24
N THR A 629 36.12 -1.48 18.63
CA THR A 629 35.94 -1.66 17.20
C THR A 629 35.73 -0.29 16.59
N GLY A 630 36.34 -0.05 15.44
CA GLY A 630 36.61 1.23 14.82
C GLY A 630 35.47 2.27 14.74
N PRO A 631 35.84 3.53 14.50
CA PRO A 631 34.91 4.64 14.52
C PRO A 631 33.94 4.56 13.35
N GLY A 632 32.64 4.62 13.62
CA GLY A 632 31.63 4.83 12.59
C GLY A 632 30.34 4.05 12.64
N ALA A 633 30.16 3.10 13.58
CA ALA A 633 28.89 2.39 13.69
C ALA A 633 27.97 3.06 14.71
N ALA A 634 26.79 3.47 14.29
CA ALA A 634 25.78 4.02 15.18
C ALA A 634 25.43 3.03 16.29
N PRO A 635 25.38 3.44 17.56
CA PRO A 635 25.14 2.52 18.70
C PRO A 635 23.85 1.71 18.58
N LEU A 636 22.81 2.28 17.97
CA LEU A 636 21.51 1.64 17.73
C LEU A 636 21.58 0.52 16.67
N LEU A 637 22.59 0.51 15.81
CA LEU A 637 22.72 -0.41 14.69
C LEU A 637 23.93 -1.35 14.80
N GLN A 638 24.77 -1.16 15.85
CA GLN A 638 25.91 -2.07 16.09
C GLN A 638 25.51 -3.52 16.25
N GLY A 639 24.36 -3.78 16.87
CA GLY A 639 23.80 -5.13 16.97
C GLY A 639 23.29 -5.70 15.64
N LEU A 640 22.94 -4.85 14.67
CA LEU A 640 22.55 -5.25 13.32
C LEU A 640 23.75 -5.59 12.45
N SER A 641 24.97 -5.18 12.89
CA SER A 641 26.19 -5.40 12.12
C SER A 641 26.58 -6.88 11.99
N THR A 642 26.08 -7.73 12.86
CA THR A 642 26.36 -9.16 12.86
C THR A 642 25.34 -10.01 12.10
N ILE A 643 24.20 -9.44 11.68
CA ILE A 643 23.06 -10.22 11.18
C ILE A 643 22.72 -9.97 9.71
N ASN A 644 23.14 -8.83 9.10
CA ASN A 644 22.60 -8.40 7.81
C ASN A 644 23.57 -7.68 6.86
N SER A 645 24.83 -8.10 6.77
CA SER A 645 25.65 -7.72 5.62
C SER A 645 25.21 -8.54 4.39
N GLU A 646 25.29 -7.99 3.19
CA GLU A 646 24.99 -8.75 1.96
C GLU A 646 25.91 -9.99 1.83
N GLY A 647 27.14 -9.89 2.33
CA GLY A 647 28.06 -11.02 2.46
C GLY A 647 27.58 -12.09 3.44
N ASP A 648 26.97 -11.69 4.56
CA ASP A 648 26.41 -12.62 5.55
C ASP A 648 25.11 -13.27 5.09
N LEU A 649 24.32 -12.60 4.24
CA LEU A 649 23.14 -13.20 3.60
C LEU A 649 23.55 -14.23 2.53
N GLU A 650 24.60 -13.98 1.77
CA GLU A 650 25.17 -15.00 0.89
C GLU A 650 25.79 -16.15 1.69
N GLU A 651 26.38 -15.88 2.85
CA GLU A 651 26.93 -16.89 3.74
C GLU A 651 25.84 -17.65 4.51
N ILE A 652 24.77 -16.97 4.91
CA ILE A 652 23.57 -17.58 5.51
C ILE A 652 22.81 -18.39 4.45
N ASP A 653 22.65 -17.89 3.23
CA ASP A 653 22.08 -18.65 2.11
C ASP A 653 22.97 -19.85 1.75
N ARG A 654 24.28 -19.67 1.78
CA ARG A 654 25.27 -20.76 1.60
C ARG A 654 25.20 -21.77 2.74
N LYS A 655 25.05 -21.33 3.99
CA LYS A 655 24.85 -22.19 5.17
C LYS A 655 23.47 -22.87 5.16
N ILE A 656 22.43 -22.18 4.79
CA ILE A 656 21.08 -22.74 4.61
C ILE A 656 21.06 -23.74 3.45
N HIS A 657 21.73 -23.45 2.34
CA HIS A 657 21.91 -24.39 1.21
C HIS A 657 22.75 -25.61 1.63
N THR A 658 23.75 -25.42 2.48
CA THR A 658 24.62 -26.53 2.98
C THR A 658 23.86 -27.39 3.99
N ILE A 659 23.04 -26.80 4.85
CA ILE A 659 22.17 -27.52 5.79
C ILE A 659 21.04 -28.24 5.03
N ARG A 660 20.46 -27.62 4.03
CA ARG A 660 19.42 -28.21 3.16
C ARG A 660 19.98 -29.36 2.31
N ASN A 661 21.24 -29.24 1.87
CA ASN A 661 21.94 -30.31 1.14
C ASN A 661 22.46 -31.42 2.04
N ARG A 662 22.77 -31.19 3.31
CA ARG A 662 23.06 -32.23 4.30
C ARG A 662 21.82 -33.00 4.70
N GLY A 663 20.65 -32.35 4.82
CA GLY A 663 19.36 -33.01 5.03
C GLY A 663 18.90 -33.83 3.82
N ARG A 664 19.33 -33.48 2.60
CA ARG A 664 18.98 -34.22 1.36
C ARG A 664 19.83 -35.45 1.08
N ARG A 665 20.97 -35.63 1.74
CA ARG A 665 21.79 -36.87 1.58
C ARG A 665 21.27 -38.07 2.35
N SER A 666 20.22 -37.93 3.15
CA SER A 666 19.58 -39.04 3.86
C SER A 666 18.27 -39.57 3.26
N ASN A 667 17.74 -38.97 2.17
CA ASN A 667 16.59 -39.54 1.46
C ASN A 667 16.72 -39.31 -0.04
N THR A 668 16.94 -40.38 -0.74
CA THR A 668 16.92 -40.55 -2.18
C THR A 668 15.50 -40.37 -2.74
N LEU A 669 15.44 -39.74 -3.92
CA LEU A 669 14.38 -39.79 -4.95
C LEU A 669 13.10 -38.99 -4.72
N SER A 670 12.99 -38.06 -5.62
CA SER A 670 11.82 -37.58 -6.34
C SER A 670 11.38 -36.14 -6.06
N GLY A 671 11.22 -35.42 -7.15
CA GLY A 671 10.20 -34.39 -7.31
C GLY A 671 10.69 -32.95 -7.28
N PHE A 672 10.62 -32.33 -8.40
CA PHE A 672 10.54 -30.90 -8.63
C PHE A 672 9.72 -30.19 -7.55
N GLU A 673 10.34 -29.45 -6.65
CA GLU A 673 9.66 -28.45 -5.82
C GLU A 673 9.96 -27.06 -6.34
N THR A 674 8.99 -26.54 -7.07
CA THR A 674 8.82 -25.12 -7.39
C THR A 674 8.75 -24.30 -6.11
N GLY A 675 9.50 -23.19 -6.10
CA GLY A 675 9.58 -22.25 -4.98
C GLY A 675 8.22 -21.82 -4.47
N GLU A 676 7.89 -22.26 -3.28
CA GLU A 676 6.72 -21.79 -2.55
C GLU A 676 6.93 -20.36 -2.04
N SER A 677 5.92 -19.53 -2.30
CA SER A 677 5.85 -18.15 -1.87
C SER A 677 5.98 -18.02 -0.35
N ILE A 678 6.66 -16.96 0.08
CA ILE A 678 6.92 -16.59 1.49
C ILE A 678 5.63 -16.35 2.34
N LEU A 679 4.46 -16.62 1.80
CA LEU A 679 3.15 -16.42 2.47
C LEU A 679 2.54 -17.69 3.10
N LYS A 680 3.22 -18.84 3.04
CA LYS A 680 2.73 -20.03 3.76
C LYS A 680 3.32 -20.10 5.18
N TYR A 681 2.68 -19.41 6.09
CA TYR A 681 2.82 -19.64 7.51
C TYR A 681 1.85 -20.75 7.94
N LYS A 682 2.38 -21.93 8.27
CA LYS A 682 1.61 -23.05 8.82
C LYS A 682 1.61 -22.92 10.35
N PRO A 683 0.46 -22.75 11.00
CA PRO A 683 0.43 -22.75 12.47
C PRO A 683 0.76 -24.17 12.97
N ARG A 684 1.73 -24.29 13.84
CA ARG A 684 1.99 -25.48 14.63
C ARG A 684 0.83 -25.67 15.60
N SER A 685 0.05 -26.72 15.42
CA SER A 685 -0.90 -27.20 16.42
C SER A 685 -0.12 -27.56 17.68
N ARG A 686 -0.48 -26.94 18.81
CA ARG A 686 -0.14 -27.47 20.13
C ARG A 686 -0.93 -28.76 20.30
N GLU A 687 -0.31 -29.90 20.13
CA GLU A 687 -0.76 -31.13 20.75
C GLU A 687 -0.48 -31.06 22.25
N ASN A 688 -1.53 -31.21 23.01
CA ASN A 688 -1.52 -31.42 24.45
C ASN A 688 -0.66 -32.65 24.81
N SER A 689 0.47 -32.43 25.45
CA SER A 689 1.19 -33.46 26.18
C SER A 689 0.99 -33.30 27.68
N ASP A 690 -0.26 -33.35 28.14
CA ASP A 690 -0.57 -33.51 29.57
C ASP A 690 -1.73 -34.48 29.74
N ALA A 691 -1.47 -35.75 29.47
CA ALA A 691 -2.31 -36.86 29.94
C ALA A 691 -1.53 -38.17 29.89
N LYS A 692 -0.49 -38.31 30.70
CA LYS A 692 0.04 -39.61 31.09
C LYS A 692 0.98 -39.50 32.28
N LYS A 693 0.40 -39.21 33.45
CA LYS A 693 0.91 -39.60 34.75
C LYS A 693 -0.23 -39.59 35.73
N MET A 694 -1.03 -40.63 35.72
CA MET A 694 -1.75 -41.22 36.84
C MET A 694 -2.49 -42.46 36.31
N LYS A 695 -1.77 -43.56 36.31
CA LYS A 695 -2.18 -44.87 36.79
C LYS A 695 -0.98 -45.78 36.69
#